data_c027340db963d7462e39ad6342231084
#
_entry.id   c027340db963d7462e39ad6342231084
#
_cell.length_a   1.000
_cell.length_b   1.000
_cell.length_c   1.000
_cell.angle_alpha   90.00
_cell.angle_beta   90.00
_cell.angle_gamma   90.00
#
_symmetry.space_group_name_H-M   'P 1'
#
loop_
_entity.id
_entity.type
_entity.pdbx_description
1 polymer ?
#
loop_
_entity_poly.entity_id
_entity_poly.type
_entity_poly.pdbx_seq_one_letter_code
_entity_poly.pdbx_strand_id
1 'polypeptide(L)'
;MGSKEAFRRIIFCVLLLLCVSCKCLTSEVNTTQLAVLKVDASPQHARKIPETLFGIFFEEINHAGAGGIWAELVSNRGFEAGGPNTPSSIDPWSIIGNESVISVATDRSSCFSRNIIALRMEVLCGDCQAGGVGIYNPGFWGMNIEDGKNYSLVMYAKSLENTELTVSLTSSDGLQNLSSATIQVAGTSNWTKLEQKLVAKGTNRTSRLQITTNKKGVIWLDQISLMPSDTYKGHGFRKELVSMLLDLKPQFMRFPGGCFVEGQWLRNAFRWRESVGPWEERPGHFGDVWGYWTDDGLGYYEFLQLSEDLGAAPIWVFNNGFSHNEEINTTAIAPFVKDILDSLEFARGSTNSTWGSLRVAMGHPEPFPVKYVTIGNEDCTKKFYHGNYLKFHRAIREAYPDIQIISNCDGSSKPLDHPADIYDFHVYGDSNTLFSMRNKFDSTPRNGTKAFVSEYAVSSNGVGRGTLLASLAEAAFLTGLEKNSDVVQMASYAPLFMNDNDRSWNPAAVVFNSWKQYGSPSYWMQTIFRESSGAVLHPVTINSMYSNSLAASAITWKASNSSFLRVKIVNIGSNPVNLIVSTTGLEALVNMRKSTITILTSKNLSDENSFSKPTNVVPVTRELPNAGEEMFAFLGPYSFTSFDLALGQQKHVS
;
A
#
# COMPACT_ATOMS: atom_id res chain seq x y z
N MET A 1 -39.22 -15.68 -80.16
CA MET A 1 -39.49 -14.71 -79.04
C MET A 1 -38.80 -15.07 -77.71
N GLY A 2 -37.77 -15.94 -77.72
CA GLY A 2 -37.13 -16.43 -76.43
C GLY A 2 -35.77 -15.84 -76.09
N SER A 3 -35.09 -15.08 -76.94
CA SER A 3 -33.71 -14.66 -76.72
C SER A 3 -33.53 -13.28 -76.08
N LYS A 4 -34.48 -12.41 -76.13
CA LYS A 4 -34.42 -11.04 -75.60
C LYS A 4 -34.79 -10.96 -74.08
N GLU A 5 -35.56 -11.92 -73.60
CA GLU A 5 -35.92 -11.98 -72.18
C GLU A 5 -34.79 -12.63 -71.30
N ALA A 6 -34.06 -13.61 -71.81
CA ALA A 6 -32.92 -14.22 -71.17
C ALA A 6 -31.78 -13.19 -71.03
N PHE A 7 -31.54 -12.35 -72.04
CA PHE A 7 -30.49 -11.33 -71.99
C PHE A 7 -30.81 -10.19 -71.01
N ARG A 8 -32.10 -9.82 -70.87
CA ARG A 8 -32.52 -8.85 -69.82
C ARG A 8 -32.44 -9.37 -68.43
N ARG A 9 -32.70 -10.65 -68.21
CA ARG A 9 -32.54 -11.29 -66.87
C ARG A 9 -31.08 -11.42 -66.46
N ILE A 10 -30.16 -11.73 -67.38
CA ILE A 10 -28.73 -11.78 -67.12
C ILE A 10 -28.15 -10.38 -66.78
N ILE A 11 -28.56 -9.31 -67.53
CA ILE A 11 -28.13 -7.95 -67.24
C ILE A 11 -28.68 -7.47 -65.88
N PHE A 12 -29.91 -7.85 -65.52
CA PHE A 12 -30.50 -7.49 -64.24
C PHE A 12 -29.84 -8.24 -63.07
N CYS A 13 -29.47 -9.50 -63.23
CA CYS A 13 -28.70 -10.27 -62.22
C CYS A 13 -27.25 -9.78 -62.08
N VAL A 14 -26.60 -9.32 -63.16
CA VAL A 14 -25.23 -8.79 -63.10
C VAL A 14 -25.25 -7.38 -62.46
N LEU A 15 -26.27 -6.56 -62.69
CA LEU A 15 -26.46 -5.27 -62.03
C LEU A 15 -26.82 -5.47 -60.54
N LEU A 16 -27.61 -6.48 -60.17
CA LEU A 16 -27.88 -6.80 -58.77
C LEU A 16 -26.64 -7.36 -58.04
N LEU A 17 -25.82 -8.16 -58.72
CA LEU A 17 -24.55 -8.66 -58.18
C LEU A 17 -23.50 -7.55 -58.02
N LEU A 18 -23.50 -6.52 -58.90
CA LEU A 18 -22.64 -5.35 -58.77
C LEU A 18 -23.13 -4.38 -57.69
N CYS A 19 -24.43 -4.32 -57.39
CA CYS A 19 -24.96 -3.54 -56.24
C CYS A 19 -24.76 -4.25 -54.88
N VAL A 20 -24.65 -5.59 -54.84
CA VAL A 20 -24.38 -6.36 -53.59
C VAL A 20 -22.90 -6.41 -53.27
N SER A 21 -22.02 -6.13 -54.28
CA SER A 21 -20.56 -6.06 -54.05
C SER A 21 -20.06 -4.66 -53.65
N CYS A 22 -20.91 -3.65 -53.68
CA CYS A 22 -20.69 -2.38 -53.03
C CYS A 22 -21.05 -2.54 -51.52
N LYS A 23 -20.40 -3.45 -50.80
CA LYS A 23 -20.14 -3.20 -49.39
C LYS A 23 -19.40 -1.87 -49.36
N CYS A 24 -20.10 -0.82 -48.95
CA CYS A 24 -19.42 0.34 -48.39
C CYS A 24 -18.33 -0.19 -47.47
N LEU A 25 -17.11 -0.16 -47.92
CA LEU A 25 -15.97 0.07 -47.05
C LEU A 25 -16.28 1.44 -46.44
N THR A 26 -17.07 1.48 -45.37
CA THR A 26 -16.91 2.50 -44.38
C THR A 26 -15.48 2.23 -43.86
N SER A 27 -14.48 2.80 -44.53
CA SER A 27 -13.29 3.20 -43.81
C SER A 27 -13.86 3.99 -42.64
N GLU A 28 -13.75 3.49 -41.45
CA GLU A 28 -13.76 4.34 -40.26
C GLU A 28 -12.75 5.42 -40.59
N VAL A 29 -13.23 6.56 -41.06
CA VAL A 29 -12.45 7.78 -41.10
C VAL A 29 -12.19 8.03 -39.62
N ASN A 30 -11.02 7.59 -39.14
CA ASN A 30 -10.50 7.94 -37.86
C ASN A 30 -10.37 9.46 -37.89
N THR A 31 -11.44 10.15 -37.55
CA THR A 31 -11.48 11.62 -37.48
C THR A 31 -10.61 12.00 -36.31
N THR A 32 -9.35 12.27 -36.62
CA THR A 32 -8.40 12.74 -35.63
C THR A 32 -8.95 14.03 -35.02
N GLN A 33 -9.27 13.98 -33.74
CA GLN A 33 -9.81 15.09 -32.98
C GLN A 33 -8.73 16.16 -32.81
N LEU A 34 -9.08 17.42 -32.88
CA LEU A 34 -8.20 18.54 -32.61
C LEU A 34 -8.47 19.09 -31.19
N ALA A 35 -7.43 19.25 -30.38
CA ALA A 35 -7.49 19.92 -29.08
C ALA A 35 -6.35 20.93 -28.94
N VAL A 36 -6.62 22.03 -28.25
CA VAL A 36 -5.62 23.03 -27.87
C VAL A 36 -5.56 23.06 -26.34
N LEU A 37 -4.41 22.72 -25.79
CA LEU A 37 -4.10 22.86 -24.38
C LEU A 37 -3.29 24.14 -24.17
N LYS A 38 -3.88 25.11 -23.50
CA LYS A 38 -3.20 26.35 -23.11
C LYS A 38 -2.69 26.22 -21.69
N VAL A 39 -1.42 26.52 -21.47
CA VAL A 39 -0.75 26.58 -20.17
C VAL A 39 -0.35 28.03 -19.92
N ASP A 40 -0.84 28.61 -18.85
CA ASP A 40 -0.40 29.93 -18.39
C ASP A 40 0.68 29.77 -17.32
N ALA A 41 1.95 29.85 -17.73
CA ALA A 41 3.10 29.69 -16.86
C ALA A 41 3.60 31.03 -16.28
N SER A 42 2.79 32.11 -16.40
CA SER A 42 3.13 33.39 -15.79
C SER A 42 3.20 33.31 -14.27
N PRO A 43 4.18 33.94 -13.62
CA PRO A 43 4.33 33.91 -12.16
C PRO A 43 3.12 34.42 -11.39
N GLN A 44 2.36 35.35 -11.97
CA GLN A 44 1.18 35.99 -11.35
C GLN A 44 0.03 35.00 -11.14
N HIS A 45 -0.07 33.97 -11.98
CA HIS A 45 -1.14 32.96 -11.93
C HIS A 45 -0.66 31.63 -11.38
N ALA A 46 0.64 31.52 -11.12
CA ALA A 46 1.26 30.33 -10.54
C ALA A 46 0.95 30.19 -9.04
N ARG A 47 0.81 28.94 -8.56
CA ARG A 47 0.52 28.66 -7.18
C ARG A 47 1.38 27.49 -6.67
N LYS A 48 1.95 27.64 -5.46
CA LYS A 48 2.67 26.54 -4.83
C LYS A 48 1.72 25.41 -4.41
N ILE A 49 2.07 24.19 -4.77
CA ILE A 49 1.41 22.96 -4.32
C ILE A 49 1.91 22.62 -2.91
N PRO A 50 1.07 22.12 -1.99
CA PRO A 50 1.51 21.65 -0.68
C PRO A 50 2.64 20.61 -0.80
N GLU A 51 3.61 20.70 0.11
CA GLU A 51 4.70 19.70 0.19
C GLU A 51 4.16 18.29 0.45
N THR A 52 2.99 18.18 1.03
CA THR A 52 2.33 16.93 1.44
C THR A 52 1.28 16.44 0.45
N LEU A 53 1.23 16.93 -0.82
CA LEU A 53 0.10 16.59 -1.70
C LEU A 53 -0.03 15.09 -1.93
N PHE A 54 1.06 14.35 -2.20
CA PHE A 54 1.01 12.91 -2.46
C PHE A 54 1.83 12.12 -1.44
N GLY A 55 1.21 11.10 -0.88
CA GLY A 55 1.79 10.15 0.03
C GLY A 55 1.23 8.76 -0.18
N ILE A 56 1.37 7.92 0.84
CA ILE A 56 0.89 6.54 0.82
C ILE A 56 -0.05 6.27 1.98
N PHE A 57 -0.94 5.31 1.76
CA PHE A 57 -1.85 4.75 2.76
C PHE A 57 -1.45 3.31 3.02
N PHE A 58 -1.23 2.95 4.27
CA PHE A 58 -0.96 1.58 4.69
C PHE A 58 -2.09 1.08 5.61
N GLU A 59 -2.62 -0.07 5.29
CA GLU A 59 -3.53 -0.84 6.10
C GLU A 59 -3.07 -2.30 6.16
N GLU A 60 -3.26 -2.97 7.31
CA GLU A 60 -3.08 -4.41 7.45
C GLU A 60 -4.27 -5.13 6.81
N ILE A 61 -4.28 -5.15 5.48
CA ILE A 61 -5.25 -5.78 4.59
C ILE A 61 -4.49 -6.60 3.56
N ASN A 62 -5.05 -7.71 3.07
CA ASN A 62 -4.42 -8.54 2.04
C ASN A 62 -3.00 -9.02 2.45
N HIS A 63 -2.75 -9.26 3.74
CA HIS A 63 -1.42 -9.58 4.29
C HIS A 63 -0.34 -8.57 3.88
N ALA A 64 -0.66 -7.28 3.94
CA ALA A 64 0.26 -6.19 3.59
C ALA A 64 1.45 -6.09 4.56
N GLY A 65 1.23 -6.32 5.84
CA GLY A 65 2.24 -6.32 6.90
C GLY A 65 2.71 -7.72 7.25
N ALA A 66 1.89 -8.50 7.95
CA ALA A 66 2.15 -9.90 8.28
C ALA A 66 2.12 -10.76 7.00
N GLY A 67 3.27 -11.34 6.63
CA GLY A 67 3.46 -12.02 5.34
C GLY A 67 3.67 -11.07 4.17
N GLY A 68 3.86 -9.77 4.44
CA GLY A 68 4.08 -8.71 3.48
C GLY A 68 5.37 -7.94 3.74
N ILE A 69 5.26 -6.62 4.02
CA ILE A 69 6.43 -5.75 4.20
C ILE A 69 7.25 -6.09 5.45
N TRP A 70 6.62 -6.63 6.50
CA TRP A 70 7.32 -7.16 7.67
C TRP A 70 7.99 -8.48 7.31
N ALA A 71 9.30 -8.57 7.50
CA ALA A 71 10.12 -9.65 6.97
C ALA A 71 10.08 -10.94 7.81
N GLU A 72 9.23 -11.05 8.83
CA GLU A 72 9.02 -12.29 9.57
C GLU A 72 8.51 -13.40 8.64
N LEU A 73 9.21 -14.53 8.63
CA LEU A 73 8.87 -15.66 7.76
C LEU A 73 7.95 -16.67 8.46
N VAL A 74 7.95 -16.74 9.77
CA VAL A 74 7.10 -17.65 10.55
C VAL A 74 5.72 -17.02 10.72
N SER A 75 4.68 -17.76 10.38
CA SER A 75 3.31 -17.40 10.70
C SER A 75 2.90 -18.02 12.02
N ASN A 76 2.21 -17.25 12.89
CA ASN A 76 1.80 -17.69 14.23
C ASN A 76 2.98 -18.16 15.09
N ARG A 77 3.95 -17.30 15.33
CA ARG A 77 5.20 -17.59 16.04
C ARG A 77 5.01 -17.93 17.51
N GLY A 78 3.93 -17.43 18.15
CA GLY A 78 3.63 -17.59 19.57
C GLY A 78 2.49 -18.56 19.86
N PHE A 79 1.93 -19.23 18.84
CA PHE A 79 0.80 -20.15 18.97
C PHE A 79 -0.48 -19.52 19.56
N GLU A 80 -0.52 -18.19 19.59
CA GLU A 80 -1.66 -17.40 20.10
C GLU A 80 -2.76 -17.25 19.04
N ALA A 81 -2.47 -17.52 17.76
CA ALA A 81 -3.40 -17.32 16.68
C ALA A 81 -4.70 -18.10 16.90
N GLY A 82 -5.81 -17.39 16.77
CA GLY A 82 -7.14 -17.96 16.88
C GLY A 82 -8.09 -17.28 15.92
N GLY A 83 -9.28 -17.86 15.75
CA GLY A 83 -10.39 -17.17 15.09
C GLY A 83 -11.10 -16.24 16.08
N PRO A 84 -12.18 -15.59 15.66
CA PRO A 84 -12.90 -14.62 16.50
C PRO A 84 -13.43 -15.20 17.83
N ASN A 85 -13.52 -16.52 17.94
CA ASN A 85 -14.00 -17.22 19.12
C ASN A 85 -13.04 -18.31 19.64
N THR A 86 -11.83 -18.41 19.05
CA THR A 86 -10.83 -19.44 19.39
C THR A 86 -9.61 -18.74 20.00
N PRO A 87 -9.28 -18.99 21.29
CA PRO A 87 -8.22 -18.25 21.98
C PRO A 87 -6.81 -18.60 21.50
N SER A 88 -6.60 -19.79 20.90
CA SER A 88 -5.30 -20.22 20.36
C SER A 88 -5.46 -21.32 19.31
N SER A 89 -4.50 -21.40 18.39
CA SER A 89 -4.38 -22.45 17.38
C SER A 89 -2.92 -22.68 17.04
N ILE A 90 -2.58 -23.87 16.59
CA ILE A 90 -1.25 -24.13 16.03
C ILE A 90 -1.16 -23.81 14.53
N ASP A 91 -2.26 -23.56 13.83
CA ASP A 91 -2.20 -23.24 12.40
C ASP A 91 -1.29 -22.03 12.12
N PRO A 92 -0.42 -22.09 11.09
CA PRO A 92 -0.24 -23.15 10.09
C PRO A 92 0.83 -24.19 10.46
N TRP A 93 1.27 -24.25 11.73
CA TRP A 93 2.20 -25.29 12.16
C TRP A 93 1.61 -26.68 11.94
N SER A 94 2.44 -27.59 11.48
CA SER A 94 2.06 -28.97 11.19
C SER A 94 3.01 -29.95 11.83
N ILE A 95 2.53 -31.15 12.12
CA ILE A 95 3.26 -32.19 12.86
C ILE A 95 4.10 -33.04 11.90
N ILE A 96 5.33 -33.35 12.28
CA ILE A 96 6.22 -34.34 11.64
C ILE A 96 6.21 -35.59 12.51
N GLY A 97 5.53 -36.63 12.06
CA GLY A 97 5.30 -37.85 12.80
C GLY A 97 3.83 -38.24 12.80
N ASN A 98 3.47 -39.17 13.66
CA ASN A 98 2.08 -39.59 13.87
C ASN A 98 1.79 -39.78 15.37
N GLU A 99 0.56 -39.98 15.74
CA GLU A 99 0.09 -40.06 17.13
C GLU A 99 0.78 -41.14 17.98
N SER A 100 1.40 -42.16 17.36
CA SER A 100 2.15 -43.20 18.12
C SER A 100 3.53 -42.73 18.54
N VAL A 101 4.08 -41.68 17.98
CA VAL A 101 5.46 -41.23 18.19
C VAL A 101 5.55 -39.79 18.74
N ILE A 102 4.51 -38.96 18.56
CA ILE A 102 4.49 -37.58 19.00
C ILE A 102 3.06 -37.11 19.31
N SER A 103 2.92 -36.29 20.36
CA SER A 103 1.72 -35.54 20.71
C SER A 103 2.04 -34.05 20.80
N VAL A 104 1.19 -33.22 20.20
CA VAL A 104 1.38 -31.75 20.18
C VAL A 104 0.08 -31.08 20.61
N ALA A 105 0.19 -30.12 21.53
CA ALA A 105 -0.94 -29.33 22.04
C ALA A 105 -0.46 -27.94 22.45
N THR A 106 -1.36 -26.95 22.44
CA THR A 106 -1.12 -25.68 23.12
C THR A 106 -1.41 -25.82 24.62
N ASP A 107 -0.65 -25.10 25.45
CA ASP A 107 -0.93 -24.94 26.86
C ASP A 107 -0.63 -23.51 27.35
N ARG A 108 -1.00 -23.21 28.59
CA ARG A 108 -0.84 -21.86 29.17
C ARG A 108 0.41 -21.78 30.07
N SER A 109 1.53 -22.29 29.61
CA SER A 109 2.78 -22.38 30.39
C SER A 109 3.91 -21.50 29.85
N SER A 110 3.59 -20.53 28.98
CA SER A 110 4.56 -19.53 28.51
C SER A 110 5.21 -18.77 29.67
N CYS A 111 6.38 -18.19 29.42
CA CYS A 111 7.07 -17.29 30.36
C CYS A 111 6.64 -15.84 30.20
N PHE A 112 5.84 -15.51 29.18
CA PHE A 112 5.42 -14.15 28.88
C PHE A 112 4.09 -13.80 29.55
N SER A 113 4.00 -12.58 30.05
CA SER A 113 2.81 -12.14 30.77
C SER A 113 1.64 -11.79 29.85
N ARG A 114 1.95 -11.35 28.63
CA ARG A 114 0.98 -10.91 27.62
C ARG A 114 0.73 -11.99 26.56
N ASN A 115 1.68 -12.88 26.36
CA ASN A 115 1.66 -14.05 25.49
C ASN A 115 1.73 -15.29 26.36
N ILE A 116 0.59 -15.86 26.73
CA ILE A 116 0.50 -16.89 27.76
C ILE A 116 0.47 -18.32 27.21
N ILE A 117 0.32 -18.46 25.89
CA ILE A 117 0.24 -19.74 25.21
C ILE A 117 1.63 -20.20 24.78
N ALA A 118 1.90 -21.48 24.96
CA ALA A 118 3.08 -22.16 24.45
C ALA A 118 2.68 -23.45 23.75
N LEU A 119 3.52 -23.95 22.86
CA LEU A 119 3.38 -25.27 22.27
C LEU A 119 4.04 -26.30 23.20
N ARG A 120 3.28 -27.32 23.62
CA ARG A 120 3.78 -28.51 24.31
C ARG A 120 3.90 -29.65 23.30
N MET A 121 5.10 -30.12 23.10
CA MET A 121 5.44 -31.26 22.23
C MET A 121 5.93 -32.40 23.09
N GLU A 122 5.25 -33.55 23.07
CA GLU A 122 5.62 -34.76 23.77
C GLU A 122 6.09 -35.83 22.80
N VAL A 123 7.36 -36.18 22.84
CA VAL A 123 8.00 -37.20 22.00
C VAL A 123 7.93 -38.53 22.72
N LEU A 124 7.27 -39.51 22.11
CA LEU A 124 6.96 -40.81 22.69
C LEU A 124 7.96 -41.90 22.25
N CYS A 125 8.63 -41.72 21.10
CA CYS A 125 9.55 -42.69 20.53
C CYS A 125 10.93 -42.62 21.23
N GLY A 126 11.53 -43.76 21.54
CA GLY A 126 12.95 -43.87 21.94
C GLY A 126 13.89 -43.98 20.74
N ASP A 127 13.44 -44.65 19.69
CA ASP A 127 14.08 -44.74 18.36
C ASP A 127 13.10 -44.18 17.33
N CYS A 128 13.20 -42.88 17.11
CA CYS A 128 12.35 -42.21 16.15
C CYS A 128 12.81 -42.48 14.71
N GLN A 129 11.93 -42.23 13.74
CA GLN A 129 12.27 -42.32 12.33
C GLN A 129 13.47 -41.44 11.94
N ALA A 130 14.13 -41.74 10.84
CA ALA A 130 15.22 -40.93 10.32
C ALA A 130 14.79 -39.48 10.14
N GLY A 131 15.55 -38.52 10.69
CA GLY A 131 15.21 -37.10 10.70
C GLY A 131 14.41 -36.64 11.93
N GLY A 132 13.99 -37.55 12.81
CA GLY A 132 13.26 -37.23 14.04
C GLY A 132 11.78 -36.95 13.85
N VAL A 133 11.14 -36.54 14.92
CA VAL A 133 9.73 -36.08 14.96
C VAL A 133 9.67 -34.66 15.48
N GLY A 134 8.64 -33.90 15.15
CA GLY A 134 8.52 -32.51 15.58
C GLY A 134 7.44 -31.73 14.85
N ILE A 135 7.75 -30.49 14.53
CA ILE A 135 6.83 -29.58 13.87
C ILE A 135 7.50 -28.84 12.71
N TYR A 136 6.69 -28.34 11.76
CA TYR A 136 7.17 -27.42 10.74
C TYR A 136 6.19 -26.28 10.51
N ASN A 137 6.73 -25.13 10.06
CA ASN A 137 5.97 -23.94 9.67
C ASN A 137 6.20 -23.64 8.18
N PRO A 138 5.16 -23.57 7.37
CA PRO A 138 5.29 -23.23 5.94
C PRO A 138 5.42 -21.72 5.69
N GLY A 139 5.32 -20.87 6.73
CA GLY A 139 5.24 -19.43 6.61
C GLY A 139 3.95 -18.96 5.96
N PHE A 140 4.03 -17.81 5.31
CA PHE A 140 2.93 -17.21 4.55
C PHE A 140 2.99 -17.70 3.09
N TRP A 141 2.38 -18.89 2.83
CA TRP A 141 2.36 -19.58 1.51
C TRP A 141 3.74 -19.96 0.95
N GLY A 142 4.66 -20.36 1.84
CA GLY A 142 6.02 -20.74 1.55
C GLY A 142 7.04 -19.65 1.90
N MET A 143 8.16 -20.08 2.45
CA MET A 143 9.27 -19.20 2.78
C MET A 143 10.24 -19.09 1.60
N ASN A 144 10.60 -17.88 1.19
CA ASN A 144 11.64 -17.66 0.18
C ASN A 144 13.02 -17.79 0.84
N ILE A 145 13.68 -18.92 0.62
CA ILE A 145 15.05 -19.16 1.08
C ILE A 145 15.99 -19.07 -0.11
N GLU A 146 17.05 -18.25 0.02
CA GLU A 146 17.99 -17.96 -1.08
C GLU A 146 19.42 -18.34 -0.69
N ASP A 147 20.12 -18.97 -1.64
CA ASP A 147 21.50 -19.42 -1.47
C ASP A 147 22.43 -18.29 -0.98
N GLY A 148 23.25 -18.60 -0.01
CA GLY A 148 24.22 -17.68 0.61
C GLY A 148 23.60 -16.67 1.58
N LYS A 149 22.27 -16.52 1.68
CA LYS A 149 21.63 -15.62 2.63
C LYS A 149 21.65 -16.19 4.06
N ASN A 150 21.69 -15.27 5.01
CA ASN A 150 21.63 -15.57 6.44
C ASN A 150 20.20 -15.34 6.96
N TYR A 151 19.74 -16.25 7.79
CA TYR A 151 18.47 -16.19 8.50
C TYR A 151 18.73 -16.28 10.00
N SER A 152 18.13 -15.38 10.77
CA SER A 152 18.22 -15.35 12.23
C SER A 152 16.99 -16.05 12.79
N LEU A 153 17.21 -17.19 13.42
CA LEU A 153 16.20 -17.90 14.22
C LEU A 153 16.31 -17.44 15.65
N VAL A 154 15.19 -17.06 16.25
CA VAL A 154 15.04 -16.81 17.69
C VAL A 154 13.85 -17.63 18.17
N MET A 155 13.98 -18.34 19.27
CA MET A 155 12.87 -19.06 19.89
C MET A 155 13.09 -19.20 21.39
N TYR A 156 12.03 -19.47 22.11
CA TYR A 156 12.09 -19.84 23.53
C TYR A 156 11.76 -21.32 23.68
N ALA A 157 12.55 -22.01 24.46
CA ALA A 157 12.35 -23.44 24.72
C ALA A 157 12.52 -23.77 26.19
N LYS A 158 11.79 -24.81 26.64
CA LYS A 158 11.88 -25.38 27.99
C LYS A 158 11.78 -26.91 27.88
N SER A 159 12.61 -27.62 28.63
CA SER A 159 12.53 -29.07 28.80
C SER A 159 13.01 -29.45 30.21
N LEU A 160 12.43 -30.49 30.80
CA LEU A 160 12.85 -30.97 32.11
C LEU A 160 14.09 -31.86 32.04
N GLU A 161 14.44 -32.34 30.85
CA GLU A 161 15.61 -33.17 30.58
C GLU A 161 16.48 -32.53 29.51
N ASN A 162 17.79 -32.80 29.53
CA ASN A 162 18.66 -32.36 28.45
C ASN A 162 18.20 -32.96 27.12
N THR A 163 17.90 -32.12 26.18
CA THR A 163 17.44 -32.53 24.86
C THR A 163 18.14 -31.76 23.75
N GLU A 164 18.01 -32.26 22.54
CA GLU A 164 18.61 -31.69 21.36
C GLU A 164 17.52 -31.46 20.31
N LEU A 165 17.47 -30.24 19.76
CA LEU A 165 16.59 -29.86 18.66
C LEU A 165 17.41 -29.69 17.40
N THR A 166 16.95 -30.29 16.30
CA THR A 166 17.46 -30.01 14.98
C THR A 166 16.52 -29.00 14.32
N VAL A 167 17.05 -27.82 13.98
CA VAL A 167 16.33 -26.78 13.24
C VAL A 167 16.82 -26.78 11.80
N SER A 168 15.90 -26.78 10.84
CA SER A 168 16.25 -26.92 9.41
C SER A 168 15.38 -26.03 8.54
N LEU A 169 15.97 -25.45 7.49
CA LEU A 169 15.26 -24.86 6.36
C LEU A 169 15.22 -25.90 5.27
N THR A 170 14.03 -26.28 4.84
CA THR A 170 13.87 -27.35 3.85
C THR A 170 12.92 -26.93 2.73
N SER A 171 12.91 -27.68 1.62
CA SER A 171 11.83 -27.60 0.64
C SER A 171 10.45 -27.87 1.28
N SER A 172 9.38 -27.51 0.62
CA SER A 172 8.00 -27.69 1.12
C SER A 172 7.64 -29.13 1.49
N ASP A 173 8.23 -30.11 0.79
CA ASP A 173 8.07 -31.55 1.06
C ASP A 173 9.02 -32.05 2.17
N GLY A 174 10.01 -31.23 2.59
CA GLY A 174 11.01 -31.60 3.60
C GLY A 174 12.17 -32.46 3.10
N LEU A 175 12.26 -32.75 1.82
CA LEU A 175 13.26 -33.68 1.25
C LEU A 175 14.61 -32.99 0.99
N GLN A 176 14.58 -31.73 0.54
CA GLN A 176 15.81 -30.96 0.31
C GLN A 176 16.15 -30.13 1.56
N ASN A 177 17.29 -30.38 2.16
CA ASN A 177 17.83 -29.56 3.25
C ASN A 177 18.64 -28.41 2.67
N LEU A 178 18.24 -27.18 3.00
CA LEU A 178 18.88 -25.93 2.57
C LEU A 178 19.81 -25.36 3.66
N SER A 179 19.50 -25.62 4.92
CA SER A 179 20.32 -25.26 6.08
C SER A 179 19.86 -26.07 7.29
N SER A 180 20.79 -26.46 8.15
CA SER A 180 20.45 -27.16 9.39
C SER A 180 21.44 -26.82 10.49
N ALA A 181 20.95 -26.76 11.73
CA ALA A 181 21.74 -26.61 12.94
C ALA A 181 21.13 -27.43 14.07
N THR A 182 21.97 -27.84 14.98
CA THR A 182 21.58 -28.53 16.21
C THR A 182 21.69 -27.59 17.40
N ILE A 183 20.63 -27.49 18.18
CA ILE A 183 20.54 -26.63 19.37
C ILE A 183 20.35 -27.51 20.61
N GLN A 184 21.16 -27.30 21.63
CA GLN A 184 21.02 -27.96 22.92
C GLN A 184 20.03 -27.21 23.80
N VAL A 185 19.06 -27.91 24.34
CA VAL A 185 18.11 -27.40 25.33
C VAL A 185 18.45 -28.04 26.68
N ALA A 186 18.88 -27.22 27.63
CA ALA A 186 19.21 -27.70 28.96
C ALA A 186 17.97 -28.21 29.69
N GLY A 187 18.13 -29.30 30.43
CA GLY A 187 17.09 -29.85 31.30
C GLY A 187 16.86 -28.98 32.54
N THR A 188 15.92 -28.05 32.43
CA THR A 188 15.56 -27.12 33.50
C THR A 188 14.07 -26.73 33.41
N SER A 189 13.49 -26.38 34.56
CA SER A 189 12.12 -25.84 34.59
C SER A 189 12.00 -24.42 34.05
N ASN A 190 13.12 -23.76 33.76
CA ASN A 190 13.14 -22.40 33.27
C ASN A 190 13.12 -22.36 31.74
N TRP A 191 12.46 -21.35 31.20
CA TRP A 191 12.51 -21.04 29.77
C TRP A 191 13.89 -20.47 29.39
N THR A 192 14.39 -20.86 28.24
CA THR A 192 15.67 -20.39 27.70
C THR A 192 15.44 -19.78 26.34
N LYS A 193 15.92 -18.55 26.12
CA LYS A 193 16.00 -17.92 24.81
C LYS A 193 17.14 -18.60 24.03
N LEU A 194 16.83 -19.06 22.84
CA LEU A 194 17.75 -19.72 21.91
C LEU A 194 17.87 -18.90 20.64
N GLU A 195 19.09 -18.66 20.21
CA GLU A 195 19.37 -17.90 18.99
C GLU A 195 20.28 -18.73 18.07
N GLN A 196 19.92 -18.83 16.79
CA GLN A 196 20.69 -19.59 15.81
C GLN A 196 20.72 -18.87 14.47
N LYS A 197 21.91 -18.69 13.93
CA LYS A 197 22.10 -18.23 12.57
C LYS A 197 22.10 -19.40 11.61
N LEU A 198 21.23 -19.38 10.60
CA LEU A 198 21.14 -20.37 9.54
C LEU A 198 21.63 -19.74 8.23
N VAL A 199 22.62 -20.38 7.60
CA VAL A 199 23.16 -19.97 6.29
C VAL A 199 22.61 -20.91 5.23
N ALA A 200 21.85 -20.39 4.29
CA ALA A 200 21.28 -21.19 3.22
C ALA A 200 22.34 -21.67 2.23
N LYS A 201 22.26 -22.94 1.84
CA LYS A 201 23.15 -23.61 0.86
C LYS A 201 22.39 -24.00 -0.41
N GLY A 202 21.38 -23.24 -0.75
CA GLY A 202 20.55 -23.44 -1.94
C GLY A 202 19.34 -22.51 -1.91
N THR A 203 18.70 -22.36 -3.06
CA THR A 203 17.51 -21.54 -3.22
C THR A 203 16.27 -22.40 -3.38
N ASN A 204 15.26 -22.14 -2.57
CA ASN A 204 13.91 -22.69 -2.72
C ASN A 204 12.89 -21.63 -2.29
N ARG A 205 11.85 -21.46 -3.09
CA ARG A 205 10.90 -20.33 -2.94
C ARG A 205 9.63 -20.68 -2.18
N THR A 206 9.50 -21.96 -1.83
CA THR A 206 8.36 -22.51 -1.08
C THR A 206 8.83 -23.33 0.11
N SER A 207 9.94 -22.90 0.73
CA SER A 207 10.55 -23.58 1.87
C SER A 207 9.69 -23.52 3.13
N ARG A 208 10.08 -24.31 4.09
CA ARG A 208 9.51 -24.32 5.44
C ARG A 208 10.60 -24.41 6.51
N LEU A 209 10.31 -23.92 7.70
CA LEU A 209 11.11 -24.15 8.90
C LEU A 209 10.68 -25.46 9.56
N GLN A 210 11.62 -26.34 9.88
CA GLN A 210 11.39 -27.57 10.65
C GLN A 210 12.13 -27.52 11.98
N ILE A 211 11.50 -28.02 13.02
CA ILE A 211 12.08 -28.22 14.35
C ILE A 211 11.80 -29.66 14.76
N THR A 212 12.83 -30.51 14.84
CA THR A 212 12.69 -31.93 15.12
C THR A 212 13.63 -32.39 16.23
N THR A 213 13.33 -33.53 16.82
CA THR A 213 14.21 -34.23 17.79
C THR A 213 14.07 -35.74 17.68
N ASN A 214 15.11 -36.46 18.08
CA ASN A 214 15.10 -37.91 18.24
C ASN A 214 15.05 -38.29 19.75
N LYS A 215 14.99 -37.31 20.67
CA LYS A 215 14.98 -37.55 22.09
C LYS A 215 13.56 -37.66 22.63
N LYS A 216 13.26 -38.77 23.28
CA LYS A 216 12.01 -38.95 24.05
C LYS A 216 11.93 -37.94 25.18
N GLY A 217 10.76 -37.32 25.39
CA GLY A 217 10.53 -36.37 26.46
C GLY A 217 9.53 -35.29 26.10
N VAL A 218 9.37 -34.32 26.98
CA VAL A 218 8.46 -33.18 26.79
C VAL A 218 9.27 -31.90 26.59
N ILE A 219 8.94 -31.17 25.56
CA ILE A 219 9.56 -29.90 25.20
C ILE A 219 8.44 -28.88 25.01
N TRP A 220 8.63 -27.69 25.57
CA TRP A 220 7.80 -26.53 25.31
C TRP A 220 8.55 -25.58 24.40
N LEU A 221 7.83 -25.04 23.42
CA LEU A 221 8.34 -24.06 22.45
C LEU A 221 7.42 -22.84 22.44
N ASP A 222 8.00 -21.66 22.24
CA ASP A 222 7.26 -20.41 22.16
C ASP A 222 8.04 -19.35 21.39
N GLN A 223 7.33 -18.35 20.84
CA GLN A 223 7.85 -17.17 20.16
C GLN A 223 8.97 -17.50 19.15
N ILE A 224 8.64 -18.40 18.22
CA ILE A 224 9.57 -18.87 17.18
C ILE A 224 9.56 -17.86 16.02
N SER A 225 10.65 -17.14 15.83
CA SER A 225 10.85 -16.13 14.79
C SER A 225 11.97 -16.56 13.85
N LEU A 226 11.78 -16.33 12.56
CA LEU A 226 12.79 -16.54 11.51
C LEU A 226 12.79 -15.34 10.57
N MET A 227 13.83 -14.52 10.65
CA MET A 227 13.95 -13.35 9.80
C MET A 227 15.21 -13.37 8.93
N PRO A 228 15.17 -12.92 7.66
CA PRO A 228 16.39 -12.69 6.90
C PRO A 228 17.21 -11.58 7.57
N SER A 229 18.54 -11.76 7.64
CA SER A 229 19.43 -10.78 8.29
C SER A 229 19.64 -9.51 7.47
N ASP A 230 19.20 -9.49 6.21
CA ASP A 230 19.42 -8.40 5.26
C ASP A 230 18.16 -7.53 5.05
N THR A 231 17.40 -7.24 6.11
CA THR A 231 16.24 -6.34 6.05
C THR A 231 16.64 -4.88 5.75
N TYR A 232 15.69 -4.04 5.31
CA TYR A 232 15.96 -2.65 5.00
C TYR A 232 16.49 -1.90 6.23
N LYS A 233 17.70 -1.34 6.13
CA LYS A 233 18.45 -0.70 7.23
C LYS A 233 18.57 -1.55 8.52
N GLY A 234 18.21 -2.81 8.48
CA GLY A 234 18.14 -3.67 9.67
C GLY A 234 16.86 -3.54 10.49
N HIS A 235 15.86 -2.82 10.00
CA HIS A 235 14.64 -2.47 10.73
C HIS A 235 13.49 -3.48 10.54
N GLY A 236 13.76 -4.65 9.95
CA GLY A 236 12.77 -5.72 9.83
C GLY A 236 11.88 -5.64 8.58
N PHE A 237 12.12 -4.71 7.66
CA PHE A 237 11.30 -4.57 6.44
C PHE A 237 11.93 -5.26 5.23
N ARG A 238 11.09 -5.82 4.36
CA ARG A 238 11.51 -6.39 3.07
C ARG A 238 12.00 -5.30 2.14
N LYS A 239 13.28 -5.37 1.75
CA LYS A 239 13.97 -4.35 0.94
C LYS A 239 13.27 -4.05 -0.38
N GLU A 240 12.84 -5.10 -1.08
CA GLU A 240 12.23 -4.99 -2.40
C GLU A 240 10.87 -4.25 -2.34
N LEU A 241 10.10 -4.42 -1.26
CA LEU A 241 8.84 -3.70 -1.07
C LEU A 241 9.09 -2.25 -0.66
N VAL A 242 10.04 -2.01 0.26
CA VAL A 242 10.43 -0.63 0.62
C VAL A 242 10.97 0.13 -0.59
N SER A 243 11.75 -0.52 -1.48
CA SER A 243 12.25 0.11 -2.70
C SER A 243 11.11 0.62 -3.59
N MET A 244 10.03 -0.14 -3.73
CA MET A 244 8.85 0.31 -4.47
C MET A 244 8.16 1.52 -3.82
N LEU A 245 8.14 1.59 -2.49
CA LEU A 245 7.60 2.76 -1.78
C LEU A 245 8.48 4.00 -1.99
N LEU A 246 9.80 3.85 -1.92
CA LEU A 246 10.76 4.95 -2.16
C LEU A 246 10.63 5.52 -3.58
N ASP A 247 10.33 4.68 -4.57
CA ASP A 247 10.14 5.14 -5.95
C ASP A 247 8.90 6.05 -6.11
N LEU A 248 7.92 5.95 -5.23
CA LEU A 248 6.75 6.86 -5.18
C LEU A 248 7.09 8.21 -4.55
N LYS A 249 8.23 8.34 -3.82
CA LYS A 249 8.63 9.53 -3.07
C LYS A 249 7.52 10.05 -2.15
N PRO A 250 6.95 9.21 -1.27
CA PRO A 250 5.81 9.61 -0.45
C PRO A 250 6.20 10.74 0.52
N GLN A 251 5.35 11.75 0.64
CA GLN A 251 5.58 12.85 1.56
C GLN A 251 4.96 12.58 2.94
N PHE A 252 4.05 11.62 3.00
CA PHE A 252 3.46 11.12 4.25
C PHE A 252 3.13 9.63 4.11
N MET A 253 2.94 8.98 5.27
CA MET A 253 2.37 7.64 5.39
C MET A 253 1.22 7.66 6.38
N ARG A 254 -0.01 7.39 5.93
CA ARG A 254 -1.21 7.20 6.75
C ARG A 254 -1.26 5.72 7.17
N PHE A 255 -1.28 5.46 8.48
CA PHE A 255 -1.23 4.10 9.06
C PHE A 255 -1.96 4.01 10.41
N PRO A 256 -2.27 2.82 10.91
CA PRO A 256 -2.22 1.48 10.31
C PRO A 256 -3.45 1.18 9.46
N GLY A 257 -4.14 2.20 9.05
CA GLY A 257 -5.11 2.04 8.03
C GLY A 257 -6.51 2.47 8.30
N GLY A 258 -7.41 1.87 7.55
CA GLY A 258 -8.83 2.00 7.49
C GLY A 258 -9.55 1.11 8.52
N CYS A 259 -10.33 0.13 8.02
CA CYS A 259 -11.14 -0.74 8.88
C CYS A 259 -10.35 -1.60 9.88
N PHE A 260 -9.06 -1.81 9.64
CA PHE A 260 -8.17 -2.49 10.60
C PHE A 260 -8.11 -1.77 11.96
N VAL A 261 -8.21 -0.43 11.97
CA VAL A 261 -8.24 0.36 13.21
C VAL A 261 -9.51 0.09 14.01
N GLU A 262 -10.62 -0.20 13.32
CA GLU A 262 -11.95 -0.33 13.91
C GLU A 262 -12.24 -1.75 14.40
N GLY A 263 -11.96 -2.75 13.57
CA GLY A 263 -12.41 -4.12 13.74
C GLY A 263 -13.91 -4.27 13.52
N GLN A 264 -14.40 -5.52 13.36
CA GLN A 264 -15.82 -5.81 13.44
C GLN A 264 -16.33 -5.60 14.89
N TRP A 265 -15.47 -5.95 15.85
CA TRP A 265 -15.70 -5.78 17.28
C TRP A 265 -14.53 -5.07 17.94
N LEU A 266 -14.79 -4.18 18.89
CA LEU A 266 -13.75 -3.39 19.57
C LEU A 266 -12.64 -4.23 20.23
N ARG A 267 -12.94 -5.47 20.64
CA ARG A 267 -11.95 -6.40 21.18
C ARG A 267 -10.89 -6.83 20.17
N ASN A 268 -11.21 -6.73 18.87
CA ASN A 268 -10.34 -7.11 17.75
C ASN A 268 -9.81 -5.87 16.98
N ALA A 269 -10.08 -4.66 17.47
CA ALA A 269 -9.52 -3.42 16.94
C ALA A 269 -8.01 -3.35 17.22
N PHE A 270 -7.25 -2.73 16.32
CA PHE A 270 -5.82 -2.49 16.54
C PHE A 270 -5.58 -1.66 17.81
N ARG A 271 -4.66 -2.11 18.65
CA ARG A 271 -4.27 -1.45 19.90
C ARG A 271 -2.77 -1.17 19.91
N TRP A 272 -2.40 0.09 19.73
CA TRP A 272 -1.01 0.50 19.66
C TRP A 272 -0.19 0.01 20.87
N ARG A 273 -0.77 0.05 22.07
CA ARG A 273 -0.13 -0.35 23.32
C ARG A 273 0.26 -1.83 23.34
N GLU A 274 -0.51 -2.66 22.65
CA GLU A 274 -0.26 -4.09 22.53
C GLU A 274 0.77 -4.40 21.44
N SER A 275 1.04 -3.44 20.55
CA SER A 275 1.96 -3.58 19.43
C SER A 275 3.34 -2.92 19.66
N VAL A 276 3.66 -2.50 20.89
CA VAL A 276 4.96 -1.95 21.27
C VAL A 276 5.62 -2.73 22.40
N GLY A 277 6.93 -2.57 22.57
CA GLY A 277 7.77 -3.36 23.46
C GLY A 277 8.40 -4.56 22.75
N PRO A 278 9.04 -5.50 23.49
CA PRO A 278 9.61 -6.70 22.92
C PRO A 278 8.60 -7.50 22.11
N TRP A 279 8.99 -8.04 20.96
CA TRP A 279 8.08 -8.77 20.08
C TRP A 279 7.46 -9.98 20.74
N GLU A 280 8.22 -10.68 21.54
CA GLU A 280 7.80 -11.85 22.31
C GLU A 280 6.73 -11.54 23.38
N GLU A 281 6.57 -10.28 23.74
CA GLU A 281 5.54 -9.81 24.68
C GLU A 281 4.29 -9.24 23.99
N ARG A 282 4.28 -9.17 22.64
CA ARG A 282 3.13 -8.66 21.91
C ARG A 282 2.09 -9.75 21.72
N PRO A 283 0.86 -9.60 22.23
CA PRO A 283 -0.14 -10.67 22.20
C PRO A 283 -0.66 -10.97 20.80
N GLY A 284 -0.52 -10.03 19.85
CA GLY A 284 -1.19 -10.12 18.58
C GLY A 284 -2.70 -10.04 18.69
N HIS A 285 -3.41 -10.11 17.58
CA HIS A 285 -4.87 -10.15 17.57
C HIS A 285 -5.42 -10.74 16.27
N PHE A 286 -6.67 -11.15 16.29
CA PHE A 286 -7.40 -11.56 15.10
C PHE A 286 -8.02 -10.33 14.43
N GLY A 287 -7.50 -9.95 13.26
CA GLY A 287 -8.05 -8.89 12.42
C GLY A 287 -9.36 -9.35 11.79
N ASP A 288 -10.49 -9.22 12.51
CA ASP A 288 -11.79 -9.80 12.15
C ASP A 288 -12.47 -9.10 10.96
N VAL A 289 -11.98 -7.94 10.54
CA VAL A 289 -12.41 -7.27 9.32
C VAL A 289 -11.86 -7.99 8.08
N TRP A 290 -10.60 -8.40 8.14
CA TRP A 290 -9.91 -9.03 7.01
C TRP A 290 -9.72 -10.54 7.16
N GLY A 291 -10.04 -11.10 8.34
CA GLY A 291 -10.19 -12.53 8.56
C GLY A 291 -8.89 -13.30 8.82
N TYR A 292 -7.83 -12.64 9.27
CA TYR A 292 -6.57 -13.32 9.61
C TYR A 292 -5.91 -12.77 10.88
N TRP A 293 -5.00 -13.57 11.42
CA TRP A 293 -4.22 -13.25 12.61
C TRP A 293 -2.99 -12.42 12.26
N THR A 294 -2.66 -11.45 13.10
CA THR A 294 -1.36 -10.75 13.11
C THR A 294 -0.70 -10.85 14.48
N ASP A 295 0.61 -11.12 14.48
CA ASP A 295 1.45 -11.12 15.69
C ASP A 295 1.81 -9.70 16.15
N ASP A 296 1.33 -8.68 15.49
CA ASP A 296 1.69 -7.26 15.70
C ASP A 296 3.21 -7.00 15.69
N GLY A 297 3.95 -7.80 14.92
CA GLY A 297 5.37 -7.58 14.67
C GLY A 297 5.62 -6.26 13.95
N LEU A 298 4.75 -5.91 12.98
CA LEU A 298 4.63 -4.57 12.42
C LEU A 298 3.66 -3.78 13.30
N GLY A 299 4.18 -3.21 14.39
CA GLY A 299 3.42 -2.44 15.36
C GLY A 299 3.58 -0.92 15.20
N TYR A 300 3.07 -0.18 16.18
CA TYR A 300 3.11 1.29 16.17
C TYR A 300 4.53 1.85 16.03
N TYR A 301 5.50 1.26 16.72
CA TYR A 301 6.91 1.64 16.61
C TYR A 301 7.45 1.43 15.20
N GLU A 302 7.19 0.27 14.62
CA GLU A 302 7.68 -0.10 13.29
C GLU A 302 7.04 0.75 12.20
N PHE A 303 5.78 1.14 12.33
CA PHE A 303 5.13 2.10 11.42
C PHE A 303 5.79 3.48 11.47
N LEU A 304 6.13 3.98 12.66
CA LEU A 304 6.85 5.23 12.82
C LEU A 304 8.26 5.15 12.21
N GLN A 305 8.96 4.02 12.44
CA GLN A 305 10.29 3.76 11.86
C GLN A 305 10.23 3.66 10.34
N LEU A 306 9.21 3.00 9.77
CA LEU A 306 9.03 2.91 8.32
C LEU A 306 8.77 4.30 7.71
N SER A 307 7.97 5.12 8.38
CA SER A 307 7.73 6.51 7.94
C SER A 307 9.03 7.29 7.87
N GLU A 308 9.88 7.20 8.91
CA GLU A 308 11.20 7.84 8.95
C GLU A 308 12.13 7.29 7.85
N ASP A 309 12.16 5.98 7.66
CA ASP A 309 12.96 5.31 6.63
C ASP A 309 12.61 5.75 5.21
N LEU A 310 11.35 6.06 4.97
CA LEU A 310 10.83 6.60 3.71
C LEU A 310 11.04 8.12 3.57
N GLY A 311 11.40 8.83 4.66
CA GLY A 311 11.42 10.28 4.69
C GLY A 311 10.02 10.92 4.65
N ALA A 312 8.99 10.17 5.05
CA ALA A 312 7.58 10.54 4.99
C ALA A 312 7.06 10.98 6.37
N ALA A 313 6.19 11.98 6.42
CA ALA A 313 5.54 12.37 7.66
C ALA A 313 4.55 11.28 8.13
N PRO A 314 4.63 10.81 9.38
CA PRO A 314 3.67 9.85 9.90
C PRO A 314 2.30 10.52 10.15
N ILE A 315 1.23 9.89 9.66
CA ILE A 315 -0.16 10.24 9.95
C ILE A 315 -0.76 9.07 10.73
N TRP A 316 -0.93 9.26 12.03
CA TRP A 316 -1.46 8.26 12.93
C TRP A 316 -2.99 8.25 12.92
N VAL A 317 -3.58 7.14 12.48
CA VAL A 317 -5.03 6.88 12.54
C VAL A 317 -5.32 5.99 13.75
N PHE A 318 -6.21 6.42 14.63
CA PHE A 318 -6.50 5.69 15.86
C PHE A 318 -8.00 5.47 16.08
N ASN A 319 -8.31 4.43 16.83
CA ASN A 319 -9.68 4.10 17.20
C ASN A 319 -10.26 5.15 18.16
N ASN A 320 -11.42 5.68 17.83
CA ASN A 320 -12.13 6.71 18.58
C ASN A 320 -13.34 6.18 19.35
N GLY A 321 -13.32 4.88 19.67
CA GLY A 321 -14.36 4.20 20.43
C GLY A 321 -15.44 3.54 19.57
N PHE A 322 -15.11 3.26 18.28
CA PHE A 322 -16.02 2.60 17.35
C PHE A 322 -15.39 1.36 16.74
N SER A 323 -16.24 0.39 16.48
CA SER A 323 -16.01 -0.70 15.54
C SER A 323 -17.18 -0.77 14.58
N HIS A 324 -17.17 -1.68 13.61
CA HIS A 324 -18.33 -1.83 12.74
C HIS A 324 -19.63 -2.12 13.51
N ASN A 325 -19.56 -2.90 14.61
CA ASN A 325 -20.72 -3.36 15.37
C ASN A 325 -20.90 -2.73 16.76
N GLU A 326 -19.91 -1.98 17.27
CA GLU A 326 -19.95 -1.44 18.63
C GLU A 326 -19.64 0.05 18.65
N GLU A 327 -20.26 0.76 19.59
CA GLU A 327 -20.07 2.19 19.81
C GLU A 327 -19.90 2.48 21.31
N ILE A 328 -18.82 3.14 21.67
CA ILE A 328 -18.60 3.63 23.03
C ILE A 328 -19.33 4.96 23.21
N ASN A 329 -20.18 5.03 24.23
CA ASN A 329 -20.87 6.26 24.60
C ASN A 329 -19.86 7.35 25.01
N THR A 330 -20.13 8.59 24.64
CA THR A 330 -19.28 9.74 24.95
C THR A 330 -18.96 9.90 26.44
N THR A 331 -19.83 9.46 27.34
CA THR A 331 -19.56 9.49 28.80
C THR A 331 -18.49 8.46 29.22
N ALA A 332 -18.27 7.41 28.43
CA ALA A 332 -17.34 6.33 28.71
C ALA A 332 -16.03 6.40 27.89
N ILE A 333 -15.85 7.43 27.04
CA ILE A 333 -14.72 7.49 26.09
C ILE A 333 -13.36 7.88 26.73
N ALA A 334 -13.35 8.37 27.97
CA ALA A 334 -12.14 8.87 28.62
C ALA A 334 -10.93 7.91 28.62
N PRO A 335 -11.08 6.59 28.80
CA PRO A 335 -9.96 5.64 28.68
C PRO A 335 -9.32 5.64 27.30
N PHE A 336 -10.12 5.72 26.23
CA PHE A 336 -9.62 5.80 24.85
C PHE A 336 -8.87 7.11 24.60
N VAL A 337 -9.38 8.24 25.10
CA VAL A 337 -8.70 9.54 25.01
C VAL A 337 -7.33 9.47 25.69
N LYS A 338 -7.27 8.89 26.91
CA LYS A 338 -5.98 8.70 27.61
C LYS A 338 -5.04 7.82 26.80
N ASP A 339 -5.53 6.74 26.22
CA ASP A 339 -4.73 5.81 25.44
C ASP A 339 -4.05 6.51 24.25
N ILE A 340 -4.76 7.43 23.58
CA ILE A 340 -4.18 8.20 22.47
C ILE A 340 -3.15 9.22 22.95
N LEU A 341 -3.37 9.91 24.07
CA LEU A 341 -2.36 10.81 24.65
C LEU A 341 -1.08 10.03 25.01
N ASP A 342 -1.22 8.81 25.54
CA ASP A 342 -0.10 7.92 25.84
C ASP A 342 0.64 7.50 24.55
N SER A 343 -0.05 7.25 23.42
CA SER A 343 0.58 6.96 22.13
C SER A 343 1.37 8.16 21.58
N LEU A 344 0.87 9.37 21.76
CA LEU A 344 1.58 10.59 21.38
C LEU A 344 2.79 10.84 22.30
N GLU A 345 2.69 10.51 23.59
CA GLU A 345 3.84 10.52 24.49
C GLU A 345 4.89 9.49 24.09
N PHE A 346 4.48 8.26 23.68
CA PHE A 346 5.41 7.28 23.13
C PHE A 346 6.16 7.85 21.92
N ALA A 347 5.47 8.43 20.97
CA ALA A 347 6.08 8.96 19.76
C ALA A 347 6.92 10.22 20.01
N ARG A 348 6.43 11.17 20.83
CA ARG A 348 6.99 12.53 20.95
C ARG A 348 7.54 12.89 22.33
N GLY A 349 7.25 12.07 23.34
CA GLY A 349 7.64 12.34 24.72
C GLY A 349 9.17 12.30 24.93
N SER A 350 9.63 12.97 25.98
CA SER A 350 11.04 12.96 26.36
C SER A 350 11.51 11.55 26.72
N THR A 351 12.82 11.34 26.70
CA THR A 351 13.45 10.06 27.04
C THR A 351 13.16 9.60 28.48
N ASN A 352 12.76 10.52 29.36
CA ASN A 352 12.45 10.26 30.77
C ASN A 352 10.94 10.15 31.03
N SER A 353 10.09 10.38 30.06
CA SER A 353 8.66 10.20 30.22
C SER A 353 8.29 8.71 30.23
N THR A 354 7.11 8.36 30.72
CA THR A 354 6.69 6.95 30.87
C THR A 354 6.76 6.19 29.55
N TRP A 355 6.15 6.74 28.50
CA TRP A 355 6.10 6.08 27.20
C TRP A 355 7.30 6.41 26.30
N GLY A 356 7.89 7.61 26.44
CA GLY A 356 9.12 7.96 25.75
C GLY A 356 10.30 7.08 26.16
N SER A 357 10.39 6.66 27.44
CA SER A 357 11.43 5.71 27.89
C SER A 357 11.28 4.33 27.24
N LEU A 358 10.06 3.87 26.97
CA LEU A 358 9.84 2.63 26.23
C LEU A 358 10.32 2.74 24.77
N ARG A 359 10.05 3.88 24.08
CA ARG A 359 10.61 4.14 22.74
C ARG A 359 12.14 4.05 22.76
N VAL A 360 12.78 4.66 23.75
CA VAL A 360 14.25 4.57 23.94
C VAL A 360 14.70 3.13 24.11
N ALA A 361 14.02 2.36 24.96
CA ALA A 361 14.32 0.95 25.17
C ALA A 361 14.16 0.10 23.90
N MET A 362 13.28 0.52 22.99
CA MET A 362 13.11 -0.10 21.67
C MET A 362 14.16 0.36 20.65
N GLY A 363 15.09 1.25 21.01
CA GLY A 363 16.23 1.63 20.19
C GLY A 363 16.11 3.01 19.51
N HIS A 364 15.05 3.79 19.75
CA HIS A 364 14.86 5.10 19.16
C HIS A 364 14.79 6.21 20.22
N PRO A 365 15.92 6.81 20.63
CA PRO A 365 15.95 7.82 21.67
C PRO A 365 15.30 9.15 21.23
N GLU A 366 15.42 9.52 19.97
CA GLU A 366 14.85 10.76 19.45
C GLU A 366 13.32 10.65 19.25
N PRO A 367 12.55 11.73 19.47
CA PRO A 367 11.13 11.76 19.18
C PRO A 367 10.85 11.62 17.69
N PHE A 368 9.81 10.86 17.35
CA PHE A 368 9.27 10.83 15.99
C PHE A 368 8.47 12.09 15.66
N PRO A 369 8.55 12.63 14.43
CA PRO A 369 7.92 13.91 14.07
C PRO A 369 6.42 13.75 13.74
N VAL A 370 5.62 13.21 14.66
CA VAL A 370 4.17 13.06 14.49
C VAL A 370 3.52 14.44 14.55
N LYS A 371 3.08 14.94 13.40
CA LYS A 371 2.40 16.24 13.23
C LYS A 371 0.94 16.11 12.82
N TYR A 372 0.50 14.92 12.44
CA TYR A 372 -0.83 14.65 11.92
C TYR A 372 -1.45 13.45 12.63
N VAL A 373 -2.71 13.58 13.00
CA VAL A 373 -3.50 12.47 13.54
C VAL A 373 -4.89 12.49 12.95
N THR A 374 -5.44 11.29 12.70
CA THR A 374 -6.82 11.12 12.24
C THR A 374 -7.64 10.49 13.36
N ILE A 375 -8.74 11.14 13.75
CA ILE A 375 -9.63 10.67 14.82
C ILE A 375 -10.66 9.71 14.21
N GLY A 376 -10.36 8.41 14.27
CA GLY A 376 -11.21 7.34 13.73
C GLY A 376 -11.08 7.15 12.22
N ASN A 377 -11.86 6.22 11.67
CA ASN A 377 -11.95 5.91 10.25
C ASN A 377 -13.42 5.61 9.90
N GLU A 378 -13.97 6.29 8.88
CA GLU A 378 -15.33 6.09 8.34
C GLU A 378 -16.51 6.09 9.37
N ASP A 379 -16.27 6.66 10.55
CA ASP A 379 -17.20 6.66 11.70
C ASP A 379 -18.18 7.83 11.72
N CYS A 380 -18.10 8.79 10.81
CA CYS A 380 -18.79 10.08 10.86
C CYS A 380 -20.30 9.96 11.10
N THR A 381 -20.92 8.87 10.65
CA THR A 381 -22.37 8.63 10.78
C THR A 381 -22.77 7.94 12.08
N LYS A 382 -21.81 7.52 12.91
CA LYS A 382 -22.05 6.84 14.18
C LYS A 382 -22.68 7.79 15.20
N LYS A 383 -23.59 7.26 16.00
CA LYS A 383 -24.41 8.04 16.95
C LYS A 383 -23.59 8.90 17.92
N PHE A 384 -22.51 8.37 18.45
CA PHE A 384 -21.67 9.07 19.44
C PHE A 384 -20.47 9.76 18.83
N TYR A 385 -20.31 9.76 17.50
CA TYR A 385 -19.13 10.28 16.81
C TYR A 385 -18.79 11.73 17.22
N HIS A 386 -19.74 12.65 17.05
CA HIS A 386 -19.52 14.07 17.33
C HIS A 386 -19.05 14.31 18.78
N GLY A 387 -19.70 13.67 19.75
CA GLY A 387 -19.34 13.79 21.15
C GLY A 387 -17.96 13.22 21.48
N ASN A 388 -17.64 12.04 20.93
CA ASN A 388 -16.34 11.39 21.09
C ASN A 388 -15.26 12.23 20.42
N TYR A 389 -15.45 12.63 19.16
CA TYR A 389 -14.53 13.47 18.43
C TYR A 389 -14.13 14.73 19.22
N LEU A 390 -15.08 15.47 19.76
CA LEU A 390 -14.81 16.69 20.55
C LEU A 390 -13.99 16.42 21.81
N LYS A 391 -14.11 15.24 22.44
CA LYS A 391 -13.29 14.86 23.59
C LYS A 391 -11.82 14.63 23.16
N PHE A 392 -11.60 13.88 22.07
CA PHE A 392 -10.26 13.66 21.52
C PHE A 392 -9.65 14.98 21.04
N HIS A 393 -10.37 15.74 20.24
CA HIS A 393 -9.90 17.03 19.71
C HIS A 393 -9.43 17.96 20.82
N ARG A 394 -10.25 18.14 21.89
CA ARG A 394 -9.88 18.99 23.04
C ARG A 394 -8.60 18.49 23.70
N ALA A 395 -8.55 17.21 24.06
CA ALA A 395 -7.42 16.64 24.80
C ALA A 395 -6.11 16.73 24.00
N ILE A 396 -6.16 16.42 22.70
CA ILE A 396 -4.99 16.51 21.82
C ILE A 396 -4.56 17.98 21.66
N ARG A 397 -5.49 18.89 21.46
CA ARG A 397 -5.20 20.31 21.27
C ARG A 397 -4.61 20.95 22.53
N GLU A 398 -5.05 20.51 23.72
CA GLU A 398 -4.51 20.98 25.01
C GLU A 398 -3.07 20.44 25.25
N ALA A 399 -2.82 19.15 24.92
CA ALA A 399 -1.53 18.51 25.17
C ALA A 399 -0.48 18.78 24.07
N TYR A 400 -0.92 18.87 22.81
CA TYR A 400 -0.08 18.98 21.62
C TYR A 400 -0.68 20.00 20.62
N PRO A 401 -0.59 21.31 20.89
CA PRO A 401 -1.28 22.34 20.09
C PRO A 401 -0.79 22.46 18.65
N ASP A 402 0.39 21.94 18.33
CA ASP A 402 1.00 21.93 17.01
C ASP A 402 0.55 20.77 16.11
N ILE A 403 -0.15 19.76 16.67
CA ILE A 403 -0.67 18.63 15.88
C ILE A 403 -1.86 19.09 15.03
N GLN A 404 -1.81 18.75 13.75
CA GLN A 404 -2.93 18.90 12.82
C GLN A 404 -3.90 17.75 13.00
N ILE A 405 -5.15 18.05 13.30
CA ILE A 405 -6.20 17.06 13.58
C ILE A 405 -7.07 16.89 12.35
N ILE A 406 -7.15 15.64 11.89
CA ILE A 406 -7.95 15.24 10.73
C ILE A 406 -9.26 14.62 11.23
N SER A 407 -10.38 15.15 10.76
CA SER A 407 -11.70 14.57 10.97
C SER A 407 -11.99 13.53 9.90
N ASN A 408 -12.53 12.38 10.25
CA ASN A 408 -12.93 11.36 9.27
C ASN A 408 -14.31 11.63 8.61
N CYS A 409 -14.84 12.84 8.75
CA CYS A 409 -16.04 13.30 8.06
C CYS A 409 -15.69 14.02 6.75
N ASP A 410 -16.50 13.80 5.70
CA ASP A 410 -16.37 14.54 4.44
C ASP A 410 -16.90 15.97 4.57
N GLY A 411 -15.99 16.93 4.55
CA GLY A 411 -16.28 18.38 4.54
C GLY A 411 -16.44 18.98 3.13
N SER A 412 -16.32 18.18 2.06
CA SER A 412 -16.30 18.69 0.68
C SER A 412 -17.65 19.23 0.18
N SER A 413 -18.74 18.70 0.73
CA SER A 413 -20.11 19.04 0.31
C SER A 413 -20.82 19.97 1.28
N LYS A 414 -20.48 19.88 2.56
CA LYS A 414 -21.00 20.72 3.65
C LYS A 414 -19.88 21.03 4.64
N PRO A 415 -19.83 22.24 5.21
CA PRO A 415 -18.91 22.52 6.31
C PRO A 415 -19.10 21.53 7.46
N LEU A 416 -18.00 21.13 8.10
CA LEU A 416 -18.05 20.30 9.29
C LEU A 416 -18.79 21.06 10.42
N ASP A 417 -19.53 20.32 11.25
CA ASP A 417 -20.22 20.86 12.45
C ASP A 417 -19.32 20.86 13.70
N HIS A 418 -18.04 20.52 13.53
CA HIS A 418 -17.01 20.43 14.56
C HIS A 418 -15.66 20.96 14.04
N PRO A 419 -14.75 21.40 14.92
CA PRO A 419 -13.46 21.92 14.51
C PRO A 419 -12.54 20.81 13.99
N ALA A 420 -11.85 21.07 12.87
CA ALA A 420 -10.79 20.24 12.33
C ALA A 420 -9.83 21.07 11.49
N ASP A 421 -8.56 20.70 11.41
CA ASP A 421 -7.59 21.35 10.53
C ASP A 421 -7.76 20.81 9.09
N ILE A 422 -8.07 19.52 8.96
CA ILE A 422 -8.23 18.82 7.70
C ILE A 422 -9.45 17.89 7.81
N TYR A 423 -10.20 17.70 6.73
CA TYR A 423 -11.24 16.68 6.63
C TYR A 423 -10.85 15.55 5.71
N ASP A 424 -11.34 14.37 6.00
CA ASP A 424 -11.09 13.16 5.23
C ASP A 424 -12.10 12.98 4.10
N PHE A 425 -11.66 12.45 2.97
CA PHE A 425 -12.50 12.14 1.82
C PHE A 425 -12.08 10.83 1.18
N HIS A 426 -12.98 9.85 1.16
CA HIS A 426 -12.80 8.55 0.52
C HIS A 426 -13.63 8.46 -0.76
N VAL A 427 -13.08 7.87 -1.81
CA VAL A 427 -13.80 7.61 -3.05
C VAL A 427 -13.37 6.32 -3.72
N TYR A 428 -14.32 5.40 -3.80
CA TYR A 428 -14.22 4.16 -4.55
C TYR A 428 -15.37 4.09 -5.56
N GLY A 429 -15.08 3.57 -6.75
CA GLY A 429 -16.10 3.48 -7.79
C GLY A 429 -15.56 2.92 -9.09
N ASP A 430 -16.37 2.96 -10.14
CA ASP A 430 -15.93 2.58 -11.47
C ASP A 430 -15.08 3.68 -12.15
N SER A 431 -14.51 3.36 -13.32
CA SER A 431 -13.63 4.28 -14.04
C SER A 431 -14.35 5.57 -14.47
N ASN A 432 -15.64 5.54 -14.75
CA ASN A 432 -16.40 6.74 -15.10
C ASN A 432 -16.60 7.64 -13.88
N THR A 433 -16.87 7.04 -12.73
CA THR A 433 -16.99 7.74 -11.44
C THR A 433 -15.70 8.48 -11.14
N LEU A 434 -14.56 7.79 -11.10
CA LEU A 434 -13.25 8.41 -10.79
C LEU A 434 -12.88 9.49 -11.82
N PHE A 435 -13.10 9.23 -13.10
CA PHE A 435 -12.86 10.24 -14.13
C PHE A 435 -13.71 11.50 -13.94
N SER A 436 -14.98 11.35 -13.56
CA SER A 436 -15.88 12.49 -13.29
C SER A 436 -15.44 13.30 -12.08
N MET A 437 -14.82 12.63 -11.07
CA MET A 437 -14.33 13.25 -9.85
C MET A 437 -13.14 14.22 -10.06
N ARG A 438 -12.54 14.30 -11.27
CA ARG A 438 -11.50 15.30 -11.59
C ARG A 438 -11.92 16.76 -11.32
N ASN A 439 -13.23 17.02 -11.25
CA ASN A 439 -13.79 18.34 -10.96
C ASN A 439 -14.41 18.46 -9.57
N LYS A 440 -14.26 17.44 -8.70
CA LYS A 440 -14.92 17.35 -7.37
C LYS A 440 -14.70 18.60 -6.51
N PHE A 441 -13.50 19.13 -6.52
CA PHE A 441 -13.11 20.25 -5.66
C PHE A 441 -13.16 21.61 -6.35
N ASP A 442 -13.63 21.72 -7.61
CA ASP A 442 -13.65 22.97 -8.36
C ASP A 442 -14.51 24.06 -7.71
N SER A 443 -15.61 23.69 -7.07
CA SER A 443 -16.53 24.60 -6.38
C SER A 443 -16.36 24.63 -4.84
N THR A 444 -15.39 23.92 -4.27
CA THR A 444 -15.17 23.89 -2.84
C THR A 444 -14.64 25.25 -2.34
N PRO A 445 -15.16 25.81 -1.23
CA PRO A 445 -14.69 27.07 -0.66
C PRO A 445 -13.18 27.04 -0.35
N ARG A 446 -12.45 28.06 -0.79
CA ARG A 446 -10.97 28.13 -0.66
C ARG A 446 -10.48 28.54 0.71
N ASN A 447 -11.34 29.19 1.51
CA ASN A 447 -11.06 29.65 2.88
C ASN A 447 -11.51 28.68 3.98
N GLY A 448 -12.02 27.51 3.61
CA GLY A 448 -12.46 26.47 4.55
C GLY A 448 -11.36 25.50 4.97
N THR A 449 -11.77 24.49 5.76
CA THR A 449 -10.95 23.34 6.14
C THR A 449 -10.41 22.65 4.89
N LYS A 450 -9.17 22.17 4.92
CA LYS A 450 -8.51 21.52 3.78
C LYS A 450 -8.93 20.05 3.66
N ALA A 451 -8.80 19.50 2.46
CA ALA A 451 -9.15 18.11 2.17
C ALA A 451 -7.91 17.20 2.24
N PHE A 452 -8.10 16.04 2.80
CA PHE A 452 -7.26 14.86 2.63
C PHE A 452 -8.04 13.78 1.88
N VAL A 453 -7.68 13.51 0.64
CA VAL A 453 -8.19 12.38 -0.11
C VAL A 453 -7.41 11.15 0.31
N SER A 454 -7.76 10.60 1.47
CA SER A 454 -6.92 9.59 2.12
C SER A 454 -7.05 8.20 1.51
N GLU A 455 -8.18 7.94 0.82
CA GLU A 455 -8.40 6.69 0.13
C GLU A 455 -9.12 6.92 -1.21
N TYR A 456 -8.50 6.47 -2.30
CA TYR A 456 -9.15 6.44 -3.61
C TYR A 456 -8.66 5.27 -4.44
N ALA A 457 -9.56 4.65 -5.20
CA ALA A 457 -9.25 3.70 -6.26
C ALA A 457 -10.45 3.47 -7.18
N VAL A 458 -10.18 3.01 -8.39
CA VAL A 458 -11.18 2.33 -9.21
C VAL A 458 -11.33 0.90 -8.69
N SER A 459 -12.44 0.59 -8.03
CA SER A 459 -12.66 -0.66 -7.27
C SER A 459 -13.89 -1.46 -7.72
N SER A 460 -14.47 -1.12 -8.88
CA SER A 460 -15.65 -1.83 -9.40
C SER A 460 -15.31 -3.22 -9.97
N ASN A 461 -16.34 -4.06 -10.13
CA ASN A 461 -16.22 -5.37 -10.77
C ASN A 461 -15.47 -5.28 -12.11
N GLY A 462 -14.54 -6.20 -12.34
CA GLY A 462 -13.79 -6.32 -13.58
C GLY A 462 -12.46 -5.55 -13.63
N VAL A 463 -12.07 -4.84 -12.57
CA VAL A 463 -10.75 -4.15 -12.51
C VAL A 463 -9.58 -5.12 -12.25
N GLY A 464 -9.83 -6.39 -11.91
CA GLY A 464 -8.78 -7.36 -11.65
C GLY A 464 -7.80 -6.89 -10.57
N ARG A 465 -6.50 -6.84 -10.93
CA ARG A 465 -5.41 -6.34 -10.08
C ARG A 465 -5.03 -4.89 -10.36
N GLY A 466 -5.91 -4.14 -10.97
CA GLY A 466 -5.69 -2.82 -11.54
C GLY A 466 -5.37 -2.91 -13.04
N THR A 467 -6.17 -2.24 -13.84
CA THR A 467 -6.09 -2.24 -15.30
C THR A 467 -5.60 -0.90 -15.83
N LEU A 468 -5.24 -0.85 -17.12
CA LEU A 468 -4.95 0.43 -17.78
C LEU A 468 -6.12 1.41 -17.61
N LEU A 469 -7.37 0.98 -17.85
CA LEU A 469 -8.54 1.86 -17.75
C LEU A 469 -8.70 2.45 -16.34
N ALA A 470 -8.48 1.64 -15.31
CA ALA A 470 -8.50 2.12 -13.93
C ALA A 470 -7.47 3.23 -13.72
N SER A 471 -6.21 2.97 -14.12
CA SER A 471 -5.11 3.93 -13.94
C SER A 471 -5.32 5.24 -14.72
N LEU A 472 -5.98 5.22 -15.88
CA LEU A 472 -6.31 6.43 -16.64
C LEU A 472 -7.37 7.28 -15.94
N ALA A 473 -8.41 6.65 -15.37
CA ALA A 473 -9.44 7.36 -14.63
C ALA A 473 -8.88 7.98 -13.35
N GLU A 474 -8.02 7.24 -12.64
CA GLU A 474 -7.30 7.72 -11.46
C GLU A 474 -6.32 8.84 -11.82
N ALA A 475 -5.58 8.76 -12.94
CA ALA A 475 -4.72 9.85 -13.42
C ALA A 475 -5.51 11.13 -13.66
N ALA A 476 -6.70 11.04 -14.28
CA ALA A 476 -7.57 12.18 -14.47
C ALA A 476 -8.03 12.78 -13.15
N PHE A 477 -8.37 11.95 -12.17
CA PHE A 477 -8.70 12.39 -10.81
C PHE A 477 -7.53 13.15 -10.18
N LEU A 478 -6.31 12.62 -10.25
CA LEU A 478 -5.11 13.27 -9.70
C LEU A 478 -4.78 14.61 -10.38
N THR A 479 -5.03 14.77 -11.69
CA THR A 479 -4.89 16.10 -12.33
C THR A 479 -5.86 17.11 -11.74
N GLY A 480 -7.05 16.67 -11.34
CA GLY A 480 -8.04 17.49 -10.62
C GLY A 480 -7.60 17.86 -9.21
N LEU A 481 -6.94 16.95 -8.50
CA LEU A 481 -6.39 17.23 -7.17
C LEU A 481 -5.24 18.25 -7.23
N GLU A 482 -4.34 18.13 -8.20
CA GLU A 482 -3.31 19.15 -8.44
C GLU A 482 -3.91 20.52 -8.74
N LYS A 483 -4.89 20.57 -9.65
CA LYS A 483 -5.62 21.80 -10.00
C LYS A 483 -6.23 22.46 -8.76
N ASN A 484 -6.70 21.67 -7.80
CA ASN A 484 -7.37 22.10 -6.58
C ASN A 484 -6.47 22.00 -5.33
N SER A 485 -5.16 22.06 -5.49
CA SER A 485 -4.20 21.90 -4.38
C SER A 485 -4.17 23.06 -3.37
N ASP A 486 -4.99 24.09 -3.56
CA ASP A 486 -5.33 25.11 -2.55
C ASP A 486 -6.43 24.64 -1.57
N VAL A 487 -7.19 23.61 -1.94
CA VAL A 487 -8.17 22.92 -1.10
C VAL A 487 -7.64 21.55 -0.68
N VAL A 488 -7.13 20.76 -1.64
CA VAL A 488 -6.60 19.42 -1.39
C VAL A 488 -5.16 19.52 -0.91
N GLN A 489 -4.93 19.16 0.34
CA GLN A 489 -3.61 19.19 0.97
C GLN A 489 -2.86 17.87 0.84
N MET A 490 -3.59 16.75 0.85
CA MET A 490 -3.05 15.39 0.86
C MET A 490 -3.89 14.45 -0.01
N ALA A 491 -3.24 13.45 -0.61
CA ALA A 491 -3.92 12.34 -1.29
C ALA A 491 -3.08 11.06 -1.26
N SER A 492 -3.72 9.90 -1.04
CA SER A 492 -3.10 8.59 -1.07
C SER A 492 -4.00 7.52 -1.69
N TYR A 493 -3.39 6.64 -2.47
CA TYR A 493 -4.05 5.51 -3.12
C TYR A 493 -4.29 4.37 -2.13
N ALA A 494 -5.42 3.69 -2.20
CA ALA A 494 -5.78 2.58 -1.32
C ALA A 494 -6.40 1.38 -2.09
N PRO A 495 -6.05 0.14 -1.68
CA PRO A 495 -4.97 -0.25 -0.79
C PRO A 495 -3.58 -0.22 -1.46
N LEU A 496 -2.53 -0.11 -0.63
CA LEU A 496 -1.15 -0.02 -1.12
C LEU A 496 -0.62 -1.38 -1.59
N PHE A 497 -0.78 -2.41 -0.76
CA PHE A 497 -0.21 -3.74 -0.94
C PHE A 497 -1.26 -4.84 -1.03
N MET A 498 -0.93 -5.89 -1.79
CA MET A 498 -1.71 -7.13 -1.85
C MET A 498 -0.76 -8.33 -2.01
N ASN A 499 -0.81 -9.26 -1.05
CA ASN A 499 -0.27 -10.59 -1.28
C ASN A 499 -1.16 -11.33 -2.27
N ASP A 500 -0.58 -11.89 -3.34
CA ASP A 500 -1.33 -12.57 -4.41
C ASP A 500 -2.12 -13.80 -3.93
N ASN A 501 -1.75 -14.34 -2.79
CA ASN A 501 -2.43 -15.48 -2.15
C ASN A 501 -3.61 -15.06 -1.27
N ASP A 502 -3.71 -13.78 -0.89
CA ASP A 502 -4.85 -13.21 -0.16
C ASP A 502 -5.34 -11.95 -0.86
N ARG A 503 -6.58 -11.98 -1.33
CA ARG A 503 -7.20 -10.91 -2.11
C ARG A 503 -8.55 -10.54 -1.55
N SER A 504 -8.58 -10.21 -0.29
CA SER A 504 -9.81 -9.77 0.37
C SER A 504 -10.35 -8.48 -0.26
N TRP A 505 -9.44 -7.65 -0.82
CA TRP A 505 -9.79 -6.43 -1.54
C TRP A 505 -8.94 -6.25 -2.81
N ASN A 506 -9.56 -5.77 -3.90
CA ASN A 506 -8.93 -5.42 -5.18
C ASN A 506 -9.38 -4.02 -5.66
N PRO A 507 -8.53 -3.27 -6.39
CA PRO A 507 -7.14 -3.57 -6.74
C PRO A 507 -6.15 -3.16 -5.64
N ALA A 508 -4.82 -3.24 -5.92
CA ALA A 508 -3.78 -2.66 -5.09
C ALA A 508 -2.70 -1.99 -5.94
N ALA A 509 -1.94 -1.05 -5.36
CA ALA A 509 -0.83 -0.42 -6.07
C ALA A 509 0.30 -1.43 -6.35
N VAL A 510 0.68 -2.21 -5.36
CA VAL A 510 1.76 -3.21 -5.45
C VAL A 510 1.22 -4.59 -5.12
N VAL A 511 1.44 -5.54 -6.01
CA VAL A 511 1.12 -6.96 -5.82
C VAL A 511 2.41 -7.74 -5.59
N PHE A 512 2.42 -8.63 -4.59
CA PHE A 512 3.60 -9.39 -4.23
C PHE A 512 3.25 -10.81 -3.78
N ASN A 513 4.26 -11.65 -3.65
CA ASN A 513 4.23 -12.93 -2.94
C ASN A 513 5.53 -13.09 -2.12
N SER A 514 5.85 -14.29 -1.67
CA SER A 514 7.04 -14.52 -0.84
C SER A 514 8.38 -14.13 -1.50
N TRP A 515 8.44 -13.96 -2.82
CA TRP A 515 9.71 -13.76 -3.55
C TRP A 515 9.66 -12.86 -4.79
N LYS A 516 8.47 -12.41 -5.22
CA LYS A 516 8.27 -11.50 -6.36
C LYS A 516 7.32 -10.38 -5.99
N GLN A 517 7.47 -9.25 -6.67
CA GLN A 517 6.56 -8.12 -6.62
C GLN A 517 6.45 -7.45 -8.00
N TYR A 518 5.38 -6.72 -8.20
CA TYR A 518 5.22 -5.84 -9.34
C TYR A 518 4.27 -4.70 -9.00
N GLY A 519 4.46 -3.54 -9.66
CA GLY A 519 3.52 -2.43 -9.62
C GLY A 519 2.37 -2.66 -10.60
N SER A 520 1.13 -2.43 -10.16
CA SER A 520 -0.02 -2.36 -11.05
C SER A 520 0.08 -1.13 -11.97
N PRO A 521 -0.72 -1.02 -13.05
CA PRO A 521 -0.82 0.22 -13.81
C PRO A 521 -1.07 1.47 -12.96
N SER A 522 -1.86 1.36 -11.88
CA SER A 522 -2.11 2.45 -10.92
C SER A 522 -0.85 2.85 -10.13
N TYR A 523 0.02 1.91 -9.77
CA TYR A 523 1.33 2.24 -9.20
C TYR A 523 2.18 3.05 -10.18
N TRP A 524 2.30 2.57 -11.41
CA TRP A 524 3.10 3.23 -12.44
C TRP A 524 2.56 4.61 -12.82
N MET A 525 1.25 4.77 -12.83
CA MET A 525 0.60 6.06 -13.01
C MET A 525 1.00 7.05 -11.92
N GLN A 526 1.01 6.63 -10.64
CA GLN A 526 1.40 7.48 -9.51
C GLN A 526 2.85 7.96 -9.63
N THR A 527 3.77 7.16 -10.21
CA THR A 527 5.18 7.59 -10.41
C THR A 527 5.31 8.85 -11.27
N ILE A 528 4.33 9.15 -12.14
CA ILE A 528 4.32 10.37 -12.97
C ILE A 528 3.93 11.61 -12.13
N PHE A 529 3.24 11.42 -11.00
CA PHE A 529 2.84 12.49 -10.09
C PHE A 529 3.80 12.74 -8.93
N ARG A 530 4.80 11.89 -8.72
CA ARG A 530 5.72 11.96 -7.57
C ARG A 530 6.48 13.28 -7.41
N GLU A 531 6.59 14.09 -8.48
CA GLU A 531 7.26 15.39 -8.46
C GLU A 531 6.30 16.55 -8.21
N SER A 532 5.03 16.28 -7.93
CA SER A 532 4.00 17.31 -7.79
C SER A 532 3.98 17.95 -6.40
N SER A 533 4.35 17.19 -5.37
CA SER A 533 4.45 17.74 -4.00
C SER A 533 5.53 18.81 -3.94
N GLY A 534 5.16 20.01 -3.46
CA GLY A 534 6.06 21.17 -3.40
C GLY A 534 6.35 21.86 -4.74
N ALA A 535 5.79 21.36 -5.85
CA ALA A 535 5.91 22.00 -7.16
C ALA A 535 5.09 23.30 -7.27
N VAL A 536 5.21 23.98 -8.40
CA VAL A 536 4.42 25.16 -8.74
C VAL A 536 3.39 24.80 -9.80
N LEU A 537 2.12 24.91 -9.45
CA LEU A 537 0.99 24.68 -10.34
C LEU A 537 0.81 25.87 -11.30
N HIS A 538 0.48 25.57 -12.55
CA HIS A 538 0.11 26.53 -13.58
C HIS A 538 -1.31 26.26 -14.07
N PRO A 539 -2.14 27.33 -14.29
CA PRO A 539 -3.47 27.16 -14.87
C PRO A 539 -3.41 26.54 -16.26
N VAL A 540 -4.33 25.60 -16.50
CA VAL A 540 -4.49 24.96 -17.81
C VAL A 540 -5.93 25.11 -18.31
N THR A 541 -6.09 25.25 -19.63
CA THR A 541 -7.40 25.27 -20.30
C THR A 541 -7.35 24.36 -21.52
N ILE A 542 -8.33 23.46 -21.62
CA ILE A 542 -8.48 22.56 -22.78
C ILE A 542 -9.62 23.10 -23.66
N ASN A 543 -9.28 23.49 -24.89
CA ASN A 543 -10.24 23.88 -25.90
C ASN A 543 -10.39 22.75 -26.92
N SER A 544 -11.47 22.01 -26.82
CA SER A 544 -11.81 20.91 -27.73
C SER A 544 -13.30 20.64 -27.71
N MET A 545 -13.85 20.21 -28.83
CA MET A 545 -15.24 19.69 -28.90
C MET A 545 -15.37 18.36 -28.11
N TYR A 546 -14.24 17.74 -27.75
CA TYR A 546 -14.14 16.45 -27.04
C TYR A 546 -13.53 16.60 -25.63
N SER A 547 -13.63 17.79 -25.03
CA SER A 547 -13.08 18.10 -23.72
C SER A 547 -13.55 17.16 -22.61
N ASN A 548 -14.71 16.51 -22.80
CA ASN A 548 -15.27 15.57 -21.83
C ASN A 548 -14.46 14.27 -21.67
N SER A 549 -13.59 13.92 -22.62
CA SER A 549 -12.70 12.75 -22.52
C SER A 549 -11.26 13.10 -22.13
N LEU A 550 -10.97 14.37 -21.91
CA LEU A 550 -9.63 14.85 -21.58
C LEU A 550 -9.57 15.40 -20.16
N ALA A 551 -8.40 15.22 -19.52
CA ALA A 551 -8.05 15.86 -18.25
C ALA A 551 -6.59 16.26 -18.29
N ALA A 552 -6.24 17.44 -17.72
CA ALA A 552 -4.86 17.92 -17.75
C ALA A 552 -4.51 18.73 -16.51
N SER A 553 -3.20 18.76 -16.21
CA SER A 553 -2.57 19.68 -15.25
C SER A 553 -1.18 20.06 -15.73
N ALA A 554 -0.63 21.17 -15.21
CA ALA A 554 0.72 21.59 -15.53
C ALA A 554 1.42 22.10 -14.26
N ILE A 555 2.67 21.68 -14.06
CA ILE A 555 3.48 22.07 -12.90
C ILE A 555 4.89 22.44 -13.33
N THR A 556 5.53 23.36 -12.63
CA THR A 556 7.00 23.50 -12.68
C THR A 556 7.61 22.82 -11.46
N TRP A 557 8.56 21.93 -11.70
CA TRP A 557 9.27 21.18 -10.67
C TRP A 557 10.79 21.27 -10.88
N LYS A 558 11.57 20.93 -9.86
CA LYS A 558 13.03 21.00 -9.88
C LYS A 558 13.67 19.66 -9.58
N ALA A 559 14.69 19.31 -10.35
CA ALA A 559 15.58 18.18 -10.09
C ALA A 559 17.03 18.70 -10.02
N SER A 560 17.64 18.64 -8.84
CA SER A 560 19.00 19.16 -8.63
C SER A 560 19.15 20.59 -9.20
N ASN A 561 19.90 20.76 -10.29
CA ASN A 561 20.15 22.07 -10.93
C ASN A 561 19.32 22.32 -12.19
N SER A 562 18.29 21.52 -12.44
CA SER A 562 17.43 21.64 -13.62
C SER A 562 15.99 21.90 -13.22
N SER A 563 15.30 22.78 -13.94
CA SER A 563 13.87 23.04 -13.82
C SER A 563 13.14 22.48 -15.02
N PHE A 564 11.93 22.02 -14.80
CA PHE A 564 11.07 21.43 -15.84
C PHE A 564 9.64 21.97 -15.72
N LEU A 565 9.03 22.29 -16.85
CA LEU A 565 7.58 22.40 -16.94
C LEU A 565 7.04 21.03 -17.34
N ARG A 566 6.31 20.37 -16.42
CA ARG A 566 5.62 19.11 -16.69
C ARG A 566 4.17 19.38 -17.04
N VAL A 567 3.75 18.97 -18.24
CA VAL A 567 2.36 19.02 -18.69
C VAL A 567 1.84 17.59 -18.77
N LYS A 568 0.82 17.29 -17.97
CA LYS A 568 0.16 15.99 -17.89
C LYS A 568 -1.18 16.05 -18.61
N ILE A 569 -1.49 15.07 -19.45
CA ILE A 569 -2.78 14.98 -20.12
C ILE A 569 -3.23 13.52 -20.25
N VAL A 570 -4.47 13.27 -19.87
CA VAL A 570 -5.16 11.99 -19.98
C VAL A 570 -6.14 12.07 -21.13
N ASN A 571 -6.12 11.09 -22.02
CA ASN A 571 -7.17 10.83 -23.02
C ASN A 571 -7.84 9.49 -22.68
N ILE A 572 -9.03 9.53 -22.08
CA ILE A 572 -9.83 8.32 -21.78
C ILE A 572 -10.76 7.96 -22.96
N GLY A 573 -10.76 8.75 -24.02
CA GLY A 573 -11.57 8.53 -25.22
C GLY A 573 -11.00 7.46 -26.14
N SER A 574 -11.88 6.84 -26.93
CA SER A 574 -11.53 5.83 -27.93
C SER A 574 -10.88 6.40 -29.21
N ASN A 575 -10.86 7.72 -29.37
CA ASN A 575 -10.30 8.37 -30.54
C ASN A 575 -8.94 9.02 -30.23
N PRO A 576 -8.00 9.00 -31.19
CA PRO A 576 -6.77 9.75 -31.07
C PRO A 576 -7.03 11.26 -31.14
N VAL A 577 -6.16 12.04 -30.50
CA VAL A 577 -6.28 13.50 -30.45
C VAL A 577 -4.99 14.15 -30.97
N ASN A 578 -5.11 15.01 -31.99
CA ASN A 578 -4.06 15.95 -32.36
C ASN A 578 -4.05 17.10 -31.34
N LEU A 579 -3.00 17.21 -30.57
CA LEU A 579 -2.87 18.20 -29.52
C LEU A 579 -1.92 19.31 -29.92
N ILE A 580 -2.38 20.56 -29.77
CA ILE A 580 -1.49 21.72 -29.76
C ILE A 580 -1.31 22.10 -28.29
N VAL A 581 -0.10 22.06 -27.78
CA VAL A 581 0.25 22.62 -26.47
C VAL A 581 0.80 24.02 -26.70
N SER A 582 0.16 25.02 -26.10
CA SER A 582 0.57 26.43 -26.18
C SER A 582 0.83 26.93 -24.77
N THR A 583 2.09 27.27 -24.48
CA THR A 583 2.53 27.78 -23.18
C THR A 583 2.86 29.26 -23.28
N THR A 584 2.31 30.06 -22.38
CA THR A 584 2.56 31.49 -22.28
C THR A 584 3.19 31.83 -20.93
N GLY A 585 3.88 32.95 -20.84
CA GLY A 585 4.41 33.47 -19.56
C GLY A 585 5.62 32.72 -19.00
N LEU A 586 6.27 31.82 -19.77
CA LEU A 586 7.53 31.21 -19.36
C LEU A 586 8.66 32.25 -19.31
N GLU A 587 9.33 32.33 -18.17
CA GLU A 587 10.51 33.20 -17.97
C GLU A 587 11.81 32.58 -18.49
N ALA A 588 11.80 31.30 -18.82
CA ALA A 588 12.97 30.56 -19.30
C ALA A 588 12.72 29.94 -20.70
N LEU A 589 13.78 29.77 -21.46
CA LEU A 589 13.73 29.11 -22.77
C LEU A 589 13.59 27.60 -22.60
N VAL A 590 12.80 26.95 -23.45
CA VAL A 590 12.69 25.50 -23.50
C VAL A 590 13.91 24.89 -24.17
N ASN A 591 14.58 23.95 -23.50
CA ASN A 591 15.71 23.18 -24.03
C ASN A 591 15.21 21.87 -24.65
N MET A 592 15.11 21.84 -25.96
CA MET A 592 14.59 20.68 -26.71
C MET A 592 15.37 19.39 -26.43
N ARG A 593 16.72 19.44 -26.33
CA ARG A 593 17.58 18.25 -26.19
C ARG A 593 17.43 17.54 -24.84
N LYS A 594 16.89 18.22 -23.83
CA LYS A 594 16.71 17.68 -22.47
C LYS A 594 15.23 17.43 -22.15
N SER A 595 14.35 17.73 -23.10
CA SER A 595 12.91 17.55 -22.92
C SER A 595 12.49 16.14 -23.30
N THR A 596 11.53 15.58 -22.54
CA THR A 596 11.06 14.21 -22.72
C THR A 596 9.54 14.11 -22.76
N ILE A 597 9.07 13.02 -23.34
CA ILE A 597 7.68 12.59 -23.30
C ILE A 597 7.61 11.21 -22.65
N THR A 598 6.70 11.06 -21.70
CA THR A 598 6.39 9.80 -21.02
C THR A 598 4.96 9.41 -21.32
N ILE A 599 4.72 8.17 -21.76
CA ILE A 599 3.40 7.69 -22.15
C ILE A 599 3.09 6.39 -21.41
N LEU A 600 1.94 6.33 -20.75
CA LEU A 600 1.33 5.12 -20.21
C LEU A 600 0.12 4.77 -21.08
N THR A 601 0.17 3.62 -21.73
CA THR A 601 -0.88 3.11 -22.63
C THR A 601 -0.71 1.61 -22.84
N SER A 602 -1.73 0.95 -23.38
CA SER A 602 -1.67 -0.45 -23.84
C SER A 602 -2.66 -0.66 -24.98
N LYS A 603 -2.61 -1.84 -25.61
CA LYS A 603 -3.51 -2.22 -26.70
C LYS A 603 -4.94 -2.47 -26.21
N ASN A 604 -5.10 -2.98 -24.97
CA ASN A 604 -6.40 -3.29 -24.39
C ASN A 604 -6.57 -2.53 -23.07
N LEU A 605 -7.77 -2.05 -22.82
CA LEU A 605 -8.12 -1.33 -21.58
C LEU A 605 -8.06 -2.20 -20.34
N SER A 606 -8.27 -3.50 -20.50
CA SER A 606 -8.20 -4.51 -19.44
C SER A 606 -6.79 -5.06 -19.20
N ASP A 607 -5.78 -4.56 -19.94
CA ASP A 607 -4.41 -5.01 -19.70
C ASP A 607 -3.95 -4.63 -18.29
N GLU A 608 -3.32 -5.59 -17.62
CA GLU A 608 -2.75 -5.47 -16.28
C GLU A 608 -1.33 -6.02 -16.24
N ASN A 609 -0.59 -5.73 -15.18
CA ASN A 609 0.69 -6.35 -14.88
C ASN A 609 0.50 -7.66 -14.11
N SER A 610 1.48 -8.55 -14.17
CA SER A 610 1.45 -9.85 -13.48
C SER A 610 2.87 -10.34 -13.18
N PHE A 611 3.04 -11.38 -12.37
CA PHE A 611 4.36 -11.99 -12.12
C PHE A 611 5.05 -12.54 -13.38
N SER A 612 4.30 -12.91 -14.40
CA SER A 612 4.84 -13.36 -15.69
C SER A 612 5.11 -12.21 -16.66
N LYS A 613 4.42 -11.07 -16.48
CA LYS A 613 4.54 -9.86 -17.30
C LYS A 613 4.50 -8.61 -16.39
N PRO A 614 5.53 -8.38 -15.56
CA PRO A 614 5.51 -7.30 -14.56
C PRO A 614 5.55 -5.90 -15.16
N THR A 615 5.90 -5.79 -16.43
CA THR A 615 6.05 -4.53 -17.19
C THR A 615 5.16 -4.48 -18.43
N ASN A 616 4.02 -5.19 -18.43
CA ASN A 616 3.08 -5.18 -19.56
C ASN A 616 2.47 -3.79 -19.80
N VAL A 617 2.16 -3.08 -18.71
CA VAL A 617 1.62 -1.71 -18.72
C VAL A 617 2.49 -0.85 -17.80
N VAL A 618 3.46 -0.15 -18.39
CA VAL A 618 4.39 0.73 -17.67
C VAL A 618 4.63 2.01 -18.48
N PRO A 619 5.02 3.13 -17.86
CA PRO A 619 5.36 4.34 -18.59
C PRO A 619 6.59 4.13 -19.47
N VAL A 620 6.50 4.61 -20.70
CA VAL A 620 7.64 4.62 -21.65
C VAL A 620 8.07 6.05 -21.88
N THR A 621 9.31 6.36 -21.55
CA THR A 621 9.91 7.69 -21.72
C THR A 621 10.81 7.72 -22.95
N ARG A 622 10.74 8.81 -23.73
CA ARG A 622 11.58 9.08 -24.89
C ARG A 622 11.85 10.58 -25.05
N GLU A 623 12.82 10.94 -25.86
CA GLU A 623 13.10 12.33 -26.20
C GLU A 623 11.91 13.00 -26.89
N LEU A 624 11.77 14.31 -26.67
CA LEU A 624 10.76 15.16 -27.28
C LEU A 624 11.43 16.18 -28.23
N PRO A 625 11.66 15.82 -29.49
CA PRO A 625 12.48 16.63 -30.41
C PRO A 625 11.84 17.94 -30.85
N ASN A 626 10.53 18.10 -30.67
CA ASN A 626 9.75 19.31 -31.01
C ASN A 626 9.30 20.09 -29.77
N ALA A 627 10.02 19.92 -28.63
CA ALA A 627 9.70 20.65 -27.41
C ALA A 627 9.83 22.16 -27.61
N GLY A 628 8.86 22.91 -27.16
CA GLY A 628 8.81 24.37 -27.28
C GLY A 628 7.61 24.96 -26.53
N GLU A 629 7.50 26.29 -26.55
CA GLU A 629 6.33 26.98 -25.99
C GLU A 629 5.05 26.68 -26.80
N GLU A 630 5.19 26.49 -28.10
CA GLU A 630 4.19 25.87 -28.95
C GLU A 630 4.72 24.56 -29.49
N MET A 631 3.96 23.48 -29.30
CA MET A 631 4.32 22.17 -29.82
C MET A 631 3.10 21.37 -30.25
N PHE A 632 3.31 20.52 -31.26
CA PHE A 632 2.31 19.56 -31.73
C PHE A 632 2.61 18.20 -31.13
N ALA A 633 1.57 17.53 -30.61
CA ALA A 633 1.66 16.20 -30.08
C ALA A 633 0.48 15.34 -30.55
N PHE A 634 0.69 14.05 -30.62
CA PHE A 634 -0.36 13.07 -30.90
C PHE A 634 -0.63 12.27 -29.64
N LEU A 635 -1.87 12.35 -29.14
CA LEU A 635 -2.34 11.54 -28.04
C LEU A 635 -3.05 10.31 -28.61
N GLY A 636 -2.54 9.13 -28.30
CA GLY A 636 -3.24 7.89 -28.60
C GLY A 636 -4.59 7.81 -27.86
N PRO A 637 -5.54 6.99 -28.35
CA PRO A 637 -6.71 6.65 -27.56
C PRO A 637 -6.26 5.98 -26.25
N TYR A 638 -7.01 6.18 -25.18
CA TYR A 638 -6.76 5.53 -23.90
C TYR A 638 -5.30 5.64 -23.46
N SER A 639 -4.83 6.87 -23.26
CA SER A 639 -3.44 7.14 -22.89
C SER A 639 -3.31 8.21 -21.82
N PHE A 640 -2.28 8.07 -21.00
CA PHE A 640 -1.81 9.13 -20.11
C PHE A 640 -0.43 9.57 -20.60
N THR A 641 -0.31 10.84 -20.99
CA THR A 641 0.91 11.43 -21.55
C THR A 641 1.41 12.54 -20.64
N SER A 642 2.70 12.55 -20.35
CA SER A 642 3.41 13.61 -19.61
C SER A 642 4.53 14.16 -20.48
N PHE A 643 4.58 15.48 -20.65
CA PHE A 643 5.66 16.20 -21.31
C PHE A 643 6.51 16.88 -20.24
N ASP A 644 7.80 16.59 -20.17
CA ASP A 644 8.77 17.32 -19.35
C ASP A 644 9.57 18.25 -20.24
N LEU A 645 9.22 19.53 -20.24
CA LEU A 645 9.93 20.58 -20.98
C LEU A 645 11.06 21.11 -20.09
N ALA A 646 12.29 20.80 -20.44
CA ALA A 646 13.45 21.27 -19.68
C ALA A 646 13.61 22.78 -19.86
N LEU A 647 13.71 23.51 -18.77
CA LEU A 647 13.85 24.97 -18.75
C LEU A 647 15.35 25.33 -18.69
N GLY A 648 15.79 26.15 -19.64
CA GLY A 648 17.17 26.59 -19.78
C GLY A 648 17.44 27.97 -19.17
N GLN A 649 18.15 28.82 -19.89
CA GLN A 649 18.47 30.17 -19.46
C GLN A 649 17.22 31.05 -19.38
N GLN A 650 17.22 31.99 -18.44
CA GLN A 650 16.15 33.01 -18.36
C GLN A 650 16.08 33.82 -19.66
N LYS A 651 14.87 34.14 -20.07
CA LYS A 651 14.64 35.08 -21.16
C LYS A 651 15.09 36.47 -20.70
N HIS A 652 15.92 37.13 -21.51
CA HIS A 652 16.18 38.55 -21.28
C HIS A 652 14.87 39.30 -21.51
N VAL A 653 14.34 39.92 -20.46
CA VAL A 653 13.24 40.90 -20.62
C VAL A 653 13.86 42.11 -21.29
N SER A 654 13.57 42.30 -22.59
CA SER A 654 13.94 43.48 -23.36
C SER A 654 12.95 44.63 -23.07
#